data_e83ecfabafa3a5991bef23437343674f
#
_entry.id   e83ecfabafa3a5991bef23437343674f
#
_cell.length_a   1.000
_cell.length_b   1.000
_cell.length_c   1.000
_cell.angle_alpha   90.00
_cell.angle_beta   90.00
_cell.angle_gamma   90.00
#
_symmetry.space_group_name_H-M   'P 1'
#
loop_
_entity.id
_entity.type
_entity.pdbx_description
1 polymer ?
#
loop_
_entity_poly.entity_id
_entity_poly.type
_entity_poly.pdbx_seq_one_letter_code
_entity_poly.pdbx_strand_id
1 'polypeptide(L)'
;MRTLGIDIGAETVKVVEATRGGDGRIALGRRAVREHHKDPHAALLEMLAEFEWPSVDAAAVTGRMSRQVRLPRIPVKQAQAAAHEHLFGEAPATVVSIGSHGFSVLELRSSNLEMFRENSRCSQGTGNFLRQLVERFELSIEAASLLGEAVDDPAPLSGRCPVILKTDMTHLANKGEPRERIVAGLYDAVCENVQVLVKPRVSPPDVVLIGGVSRSKRIREHFRRFTERHGMRLADIAADDALTFEAVGCAVIAMTNRDRQPVPALDRLFTPHEKHVLEELPALSRFLDRVRRMPPPPVPAVTPDQELILGFDIGSTGSKVVALECESGRGAWQGYVGTGGAPVKAAQALMQQFVDGPLGANPVRAVGATGSGREIVGSLMSTCYGSGSVFVLNEIAAHAEGAVQCDPRVDTIFEIGGQDAKYIRLSQGRVVDAAMNEACSAGTGSFIEEQGRKFQGIDSVVQLGCEALAADSGVSLGQHCSVFMAEVIDEAVASGVPQTAIVAGIYDSIIQNYLNRVKGSRSVGKVIFCQGMPFSSDALAAAVARQTGSEVIVPPSPGTVGALGIALLARKELGERRGRIDPARFLAAVVVKKDVFVCKSTKGCGGAGNRCRIDRIQTVVDGVGQKFTWGGGCSLYDRGTGRRKLPDRAPDPFREREQLLAGLRERLGERRGLPTVALTDEFVLKGMFPFFATFIHELGFDLLPFFGADQAVLKRGIEDANVPLCAPMQQYHGLVSRMAEAAPDYLFLPMQRHLPRVKDEPWARLCPIIQGSADMLCCDLGHQPRTTIVSPVINIGRANLESKLLGDSLAELAGQLGAEPGRIAGAWRAAIVAQEDFDRRCLDLGRRALEFCVEQGLTPIVVLGRPYTIHNTVLNSNVPAILREQGALPIPVDCYPVGDDVPVFHRIYWGFGQRSLRAAHQIRRTPGVWGIYCSNYSCGPDSFNLHLFGYAMEGKPFAIIETDGHSGDAGTKTRVEAFLYCVREDRQGNGARNGTRELQRL
;
A
#
# COMPACT_ATOMS: atom_id res chain seq x y z
N MET A 1 29.12 -40.75 20.63
CA MET A 1 27.71 -40.37 20.75
C MET A 1 27.36 -39.52 19.55
N ARG A 2 26.25 -39.88 18.88
CA ARG A 2 25.80 -39.28 17.61
C ARG A 2 24.37 -38.73 17.75
N THR A 3 24.14 -37.47 17.48
CA THR A 3 22.81 -36.83 17.60
C THR A 3 22.43 -36.11 16.32
N LEU A 4 21.14 -35.95 16.08
CA LEU A 4 20.60 -35.15 14.98
C LEU A 4 19.78 -33.99 15.54
N GLY A 5 20.00 -32.80 14.95
CA GLY A 5 19.13 -31.64 15.09
C GLY A 5 18.34 -31.44 13.82
N ILE A 6 17.05 -31.24 13.96
CA ILE A 6 16.10 -31.11 12.85
C ILE A 6 15.39 -29.76 12.96
N ASP A 7 15.38 -29.00 11.89
CA ASP A 7 14.53 -27.82 11.75
C ASP A 7 13.53 -28.05 10.61
N ILE A 8 12.24 -28.12 10.95
CA ILE A 8 11.15 -28.23 9.98
C ILE A 8 10.54 -26.84 9.81
N GLY A 9 11.11 -26.10 8.87
CA GLY A 9 10.63 -24.79 8.48
C GLY A 9 9.34 -24.83 7.66
N ALA A 10 8.90 -23.69 7.15
CA ALA A 10 7.70 -23.58 6.31
C ALA A 10 7.91 -24.06 4.86
N GLU A 11 9.15 -24.07 4.36
CA GLU A 11 9.49 -24.46 2.98
C GLU A 11 10.57 -25.55 2.92
N THR A 12 11.42 -25.64 3.95
CA THR A 12 12.58 -26.54 3.95
C THR A 12 12.69 -27.33 5.24
N VAL A 13 13.15 -28.58 5.12
CA VAL A 13 13.65 -29.38 6.22
C VAL A 13 15.17 -29.30 6.24
N LYS A 14 15.75 -29.10 7.42
CA LYS A 14 17.19 -29.06 7.64
C LYS A 14 17.58 -30.09 8.70
N VAL A 15 18.62 -30.84 8.45
CA VAL A 15 19.12 -31.89 9.36
C VAL A 15 20.63 -31.67 9.54
N VAL A 16 21.07 -31.67 10.81
CA VAL A 16 22.48 -31.51 11.18
C VAL A 16 22.88 -32.66 12.11
N GLU A 17 23.97 -33.29 11.81
CA GLU A 17 24.59 -34.29 12.66
C GLU A 17 25.59 -33.63 13.60
N ALA A 18 25.60 -34.07 14.85
CA ALA A 18 26.63 -33.75 15.81
C ALA A 18 27.18 -35.05 16.46
N THR A 19 28.49 -35.07 16.69
CA THR A 19 29.17 -36.17 17.32
C THR A 19 30.02 -35.67 18.50
N ARG A 20 30.09 -36.48 19.57
CA ARG A 20 30.95 -36.16 20.69
C ARG A 20 32.16 -37.10 20.66
N GLY A 21 33.32 -36.47 20.54
CA GLY A 21 34.63 -37.19 20.58
C GLY A 21 34.98 -37.67 21.98
N GLY A 22 36.03 -38.50 22.08
CA GLY A 22 36.59 -38.98 23.35
C GLY A 22 37.14 -37.84 24.24
N ASP A 23 37.45 -36.70 23.68
CA ASP A 23 37.85 -35.44 24.36
C ASP A 23 36.69 -34.63 24.93
N GLY A 24 35.45 -35.12 24.75
CA GLY A 24 34.23 -34.43 25.21
C GLY A 24 33.75 -33.31 24.31
N ARG A 25 34.50 -32.92 23.28
CA ARG A 25 34.11 -31.85 22.35
C ARG A 25 33.02 -32.30 21.40
N ILE A 26 32.11 -31.39 21.09
CA ILE A 26 31.03 -31.58 20.10
C ILE A 26 31.57 -31.14 18.74
N ALA A 27 31.59 -32.03 17.78
CA ALA A 27 31.92 -31.73 16.38
C ALA A 27 30.66 -31.85 15.51
N LEU A 28 30.44 -30.84 14.66
CA LEU A 28 29.36 -30.86 13.66
C LEU A 28 29.81 -31.73 12.47
N GLY A 29 28.92 -32.64 12.06
CA GLY A 29 29.15 -33.57 10.98
C GLY A 29 28.38 -33.20 9.71
N ARG A 30 27.70 -34.17 9.14
CA ARG A 30 26.91 -34.05 7.90
C ARG A 30 25.75 -33.09 8.10
N ARG A 31 25.46 -32.30 7.05
CA ARG A 31 24.32 -31.40 6.95
C ARG A 31 23.52 -31.69 5.70
N ALA A 32 22.20 -31.54 5.78
CA ALA A 32 21.33 -31.63 4.64
C ALA A 32 20.22 -30.59 4.73
N VAL A 33 19.84 -30.04 3.58
CA VAL A 33 18.72 -29.09 3.43
C VAL A 33 17.90 -29.53 2.23
N ARG A 34 16.58 -29.67 2.42
CA ARG A 34 15.67 -30.10 1.36
C ARG A 34 14.39 -29.29 1.38
N GLU A 35 13.93 -28.83 0.22
CA GLU A 35 12.62 -28.24 0.05
C GLU A 35 11.55 -29.34 0.11
N HIS A 36 10.46 -29.12 0.86
CA HIS A 36 9.47 -30.14 1.10
C HIS A 36 8.18 -29.99 0.28
N HIS A 37 8.02 -28.96 -0.51
CA HIS A 37 6.86 -28.75 -1.41
C HIS A 37 5.51 -29.10 -0.76
N LYS A 38 5.33 -28.68 0.51
CA LYS A 38 4.16 -28.97 1.36
C LYS A 38 4.00 -30.42 1.82
N ASP A 39 4.96 -31.28 1.56
CA ASP A 39 5.05 -32.62 2.14
C ASP A 39 6.34 -32.79 3.00
N PRO A 40 6.36 -32.21 4.21
CA PRO A 40 7.51 -32.35 5.10
C PRO A 40 7.72 -33.81 5.58
N HIS A 41 6.68 -34.65 5.57
CA HIS A 41 6.80 -36.05 5.95
C HIS A 41 7.70 -36.82 4.97
N ALA A 42 7.40 -36.75 3.68
CA ALA A 42 8.18 -37.42 2.65
C ALA A 42 9.63 -36.89 2.64
N ALA A 43 9.81 -35.60 2.64
CA ALA A 43 11.12 -34.97 2.65
C ALA A 43 11.97 -35.38 3.87
N LEU A 44 11.36 -35.41 5.08
CA LEU A 44 12.07 -35.79 6.29
C LEU A 44 12.44 -37.28 6.28
N LEU A 45 11.55 -38.20 5.86
CA LEU A 45 11.82 -39.62 5.77
C LEU A 45 13.01 -39.93 4.84
N GLU A 46 13.02 -39.31 3.66
CA GLU A 46 14.13 -39.45 2.72
C GLU A 46 15.46 -39.00 3.31
N MET A 47 15.44 -37.81 3.96
CA MET A 47 16.64 -37.26 4.61
C MET A 47 17.13 -38.17 5.75
N LEU A 48 16.24 -38.65 6.63
CA LEU A 48 16.61 -39.49 7.75
C LEU A 48 17.17 -40.86 7.30
N ALA A 49 16.70 -41.40 6.17
CA ALA A 49 17.28 -42.57 5.56
C ALA A 49 18.76 -42.37 5.18
N GLU A 50 19.09 -41.19 4.63
CA GLU A 50 20.46 -40.81 4.33
C GLU A 50 21.36 -40.70 5.57
N PHE A 51 20.79 -40.35 6.73
CA PHE A 51 21.51 -40.21 8.00
C PHE A 51 21.54 -41.50 8.83
N GLU A 52 21.17 -42.66 8.27
CA GLU A 52 21.19 -43.93 8.97
C GLU A 52 20.46 -43.87 10.33
N TRP A 53 19.20 -43.40 10.30
CA TRP A 53 18.39 -43.12 11.47
C TRP A 53 18.49 -44.09 12.63
N PRO A 54 18.56 -45.45 12.40
CA PRO A 54 18.66 -46.41 13.49
C PRO A 54 19.96 -46.34 14.29
N SER A 55 21.00 -45.67 13.78
CA SER A 55 22.30 -45.49 14.45
C SER A 55 22.41 -44.19 15.24
N VAL A 56 21.33 -43.39 15.30
CA VAL A 56 21.28 -42.09 16.01
C VAL A 56 20.91 -42.32 17.48
N ASP A 57 21.73 -41.82 18.40
CA ASP A 57 21.53 -41.97 19.85
C ASP A 57 20.39 -41.07 20.39
N ALA A 58 20.24 -39.86 19.87
CA ALA A 58 19.18 -38.93 20.22
C ALA A 58 18.95 -37.89 19.12
N ALA A 59 17.75 -37.34 19.05
CA ALA A 59 17.42 -36.26 18.15
C ALA A 59 16.50 -35.23 18.81
N ALA A 60 16.55 -34.00 18.32
CA ALA A 60 15.63 -32.91 18.73
C ALA A 60 15.16 -32.13 17.52
N VAL A 61 13.95 -31.57 17.62
CA VAL A 61 13.32 -30.88 16.51
C VAL A 61 12.89 -29.45 16.90
N THR A 62 13.05 -28.53 15.96
CA THR A 62 12.52 -27.17 16.03
C THR A 62 11.81 -26.80 14.73
N GLY A 63 11.40 -25.57 14.63
CA GLY A 63 10.74 -25.02 13.44
C GLY A 63 9.22 -25.09 13.51
N ARG A 64 8.60 -24.42 12.53
CA ARG A 64 7.15 -24.16 12.50
C ARG A 64 6.31 -25.44 12.47
N MET A 65 6.78 -26.47 11.75
CA MET A 65 6.08 -27.73 11.57
C MET A 65 6.57 -28.86 12.52
N SER A 66 7.37 -28.51 13.53
CA SER A 66 7.93 -29.46 14.51
C SER A 66 6.89 -30.27 15.30
N ARG A 67 5.62 -29.80 15.36
CA ARG A 67 4.52 -30.52 16.03
C ARG A 67 4.12 -31.82 15.35
N GLN A 68 4.49 -31.99 14.09
CA GLN A 68 4.17 -33.19 13.30
C GLN A 68 5.06 -34.40 13.64
N VAL A 69 6.09 -34.20 14.47
CA VAL A 69 7.11 -35.22 14.74
C VAL A 69 7.15 -35.51 16.26
N ARG A 70 7.24 -36.79 16.59
CA ARG A 70 7.38 -37.29 17.97
C ARG A 70 8.85 -37.30 18.44
N LEU A 71 9.41 -36.07 18.49
CA LEU A 71 10.75 -35.83 19.03
C LEU A 71 10.69 -34.74 20.07
N PRO A 72 11.68 -34.62 20.96
CA PRO A 72 11.81 -33.48 21.85
C PRO A 72 11.80 -32.17 21.06
N ARG A 73 10.80 -31.31 21.32
CA ARG A 73 10.64 -30.04 20.63
C ARG A 73 11.39 -28.92 21.36
N ILE A 74 12.27 -28.27 20.66
CA ILE A 74 13.06 -27.14 21.17
C ILE A 74 12.48 -25.84 20.65
N PRO A 75 12.13 -24.87 21.52
CA PRO A 75 11.75 -23.54 21.08
C PRO A 75 12.85 -22.90 20.23
N VAL A 76 12.48 -22.21 19.14
CA VAL A 76 13.43 -21.60 18.19
C VAL A 76 14.47 -20.73 18.91
N LYS A 77 14.06 -19.90 19.86
CA LYS A 77 14.97 -19.07 20.65
C LYS A 77 16.04 -19.88 21.43
N GLN A 78 15.66 -21.03 21.98
CA GLN A 78 16.60 -21.91 22.69
C GLN A 78 17.56 -22.60 21.72
N ALA A 79 17.05 -23.03 20.56
CA ALA A 79 17.90 -23.58 19.52
C ALA A 79 18.92 -22.55 19.01
N GLN A 80 18.48 -21.31 18.81
CA GLN A 80 19.36 -20.19 18.41
C GLN A 80 20.41 -19.87 19.48
N ALA A 81 20.02 -19.84 20.75
CA ALA A 81 20.95 -19.60 21.86
C ALA A 81 22.02 -20.69 21.95
N ALA A 82 21.62 -21.99 21.90
CA ALA A 82 22.58 -23.09 21.96
C ALA A 82 23.49 -23.16 20.71
N ALA A 83 22.98 -22.80 19.54
CA ALA A 83 23.82 -22.68 18.35
C ALA A 83 24.86 -21.57 18.47
N HIS A 84 24.42 -20.39 18.99
CA HIS A 84 25.33 -19.28 19.22
C HIS A 84 26.42 -19.64 20.21
N GLU A 85 26.06 -20.21 21.36
CA GLU A 85 27.01 -20.64 22.39
C GLU A 85 28.04 -21.61 21.83
N HIS A 86 27.60 -22.58 21.00
CA HIS A 86 28.48 -23.56 20.38
C HIS A 86 29.43 -22.96 19.35
N LEU A 87 28.97 -22.02 18.49
CA LEU A 87 29.72 -21.48 17.36
C LEU A 87 30.55 -20.22 17.74
N PHE A 88 30.07 -19.43 18.69
CA PHE A 88 30.68 -18.14 19.05
C PHE A 88 31.06 -17.99 20.53
N GLY A 89 30.67 -18.96 21.37
CA GLY A 89 30.86 -18.91 22.84
C GLY A 89 29.79 -18.11 23.55
N GLU A 90 30.00 -17.79 24.84
CA GLU A 90 29.05 -17.13 25.75
C GLU A 90 28.97 -15.58 25.58
N ALA A 91 29.59 -15.02 24.55
CA ALA A 91 29.62 -13.58 24.33
C ALA A 91 28.20 -13.04 24.03
N PRO A 92 27.85 -11.85 24.58
CA PRO A 92 26.58 -11.21 24.25
C PRO A 92 26.46 -10.95 22.74
N ALA A 93 25.30 -11.26 22.16
CA ALA A 93 25.06 -11.08 20.73
C ALA A 93 23.61 -10.79 20.40
N THR A 94 23.39 -10.22 19.23
CA THR A 94 22.09 -10.00 18.60
C THR A 94 21.97 -10.93 17.40
N VAL A 95 21.23 -12.02 17.54
CA VAL A 95 20.99 -12.98 16.46
C VAL A 95 19.76 -12.53 15.64
N VAL A 96 19.98 -12.21 14.35
CA VAL A 96 18.92 -11.81 13.40
C VAL A 96 18.66 -12.95 12.45
N SER A 97 17.49 -13.58 12.56
CA SER A 97 17.04 -14.67 11.71
C SER A 97 16.08 -14.17 10.66
N ILE A 98 16.36 -14.45 9.37
CA ILE A 98 15.46 -14.13 8.24
C ILE A 98 15.13 -15.40 7.48
N GLY A 99 13.99 -15.97 7.83
CA GLY A 99 13.48 -17.21 7.25
C GLY A 99 12.57 -16.99 6.03
N SER A 100 11.97 -18.07 5.57
CA SER A 100 11.04 -18.07 4.45
C SER A 100 9.70 -17.40 4.80
N HIS A 101 9.16 -17.62 6.00
CA HIS A 101 7.85 -17.06 6.44
C HIS A 101 7.91 -16.20 7.70
N GLY A 102 9.09 -15.95 8.23
CA GLY A 102 9.24 -15.12 9.42
C GLY A 102 10.65 -14.57 9.57
N PHE A 103 10.77 -13.53 10.38
CA PHE A 103 12.07 -13.05 10.86
C PHE A 103 11.99 -12.72 12.35
N SER A 104 13.10 -12.84 13.03
CA SER A 104 13.20 -12.60 14.46
C SER A 104 14.54 -12.02 14.85
N VAL A 105 14.58 -11.39 16.03
CA VAL A 105 15.79 -10.90 16.68
C VAL A 105 15.83 -11.48 18.09
N LEU A 106 16.89 -12.25 18.38
CA LEU A 106 17.20 -12.76 19.69
C LEU A 106 18.38 -11.98 20.26
N GLU A 107 18.21 -11.31 21.40
CA GLU A 107 19.28 -10.68 22.14
C GLU A 107 19.74 -11.58 23.27
N LEU A 108 21.00 -11.99 23.22
CA LEU A 108 21.67 -12.76 24.26
C LEU A 108 22.54 -11.78 25.08
N ARG A 109 22.28 -11.66 26.38
CA ARG A 109 22.96 -10.72 27.28
C ARG A 109 23.72 -11.46 28.38
N SER A 110 24.72 -10.82 28.93
CA SER A 110 25.65 -11.40 29.95
C SER A 110 25.00 -11.86 31.27
N SER A 111 23.72 -11.65 31.49
CA SER A 111 22.98 -12.01 32.70
C SER A 111 21.98 -13.15 32.52
N ASN A 112 22.16 -14.01 31.52
CA ASN A 112 21.16 -15.01 31.07
C ASN A 112 19.81 -14.39 30.69
N LEU A 113 19.78 -13.09 30.43
CA LEU A 113 18.59 -12.41 30.00
C LEU A 113 18.47 -12.54 28.49
N GLU A 114 17.42 -13.22 28.03
CA GLU A 114 17.07 -13.35 26.64
C GLU A 114 15.93 -12.40 26.30
N MET A 115 16.07 -11.61 25.24
CA MET A 115 14.95 -10.86 24.68
C MET A 115 14.70 -11.33 23.26
N PHE A 116 13.50 -11.82 23.00
CA PHE A 116 13.11 -12.33 21.70
C PHE A 116 12.01 -11.45 21.12
N ARG A 117 12.25 -10.93 19.92
CA ARG A 117 11.28 -10.18 19.11
C ARG A 117 11.08 -10.88 17.79
N GLU A 118 9.85 -11.04 17.37
CA GLU A 118 9.51 -11.61 16.08
C GLU A 118 8.48 -10.76 15.34
N ASN A 119 8.38 -10.93 14.02
CA ASN A 119 7.32 -10.31 13.26
C ASN A 119 5.99 -11.02 13.52
N SER A 120 5.18 -10.45 14.38
CA SER A 120 3.91 -11.06 14.84
C SER A 120 2.73 -10.87 13.89
N ARG A 121 2.86 -10.09 12.81
CA ARG A 121 1.69 -9.62 12.05
C ARG A 121 1.78 -9.71 10.53
N CYS A 122 2.93 -9.96 9.93
CA CYS A 122 3.05 -9.98 8.48
C CYS A 122 4.37 -10.63 8.04
N SER A 123 4.39 -11.32 6.91
CA SER A 123 5.62 -11.91 6.33
C SER A 123 6.52 -10.86 5.66
N GLN A 124 6.37 -9.60 5.99
CA GLN A 124 7.28 -8.53 5.57
C GLN A 124 8.72 -8.93 5.84
N GLY A 125 9.56 -8.81 4.84
CA GLY A 125 10.98 -9.12 5.04
C GLY A 125 11.32 -10.61 5.02
N THR A 126 10.45 -11.48 4.51
CA THR A 126 10.68 -12.93 4.44
C THR A 126 11.13 -13.40 3.07
N GLY A 127 11.75 -14.60 3.02
CA GLY A 127 12.24 -15.20 1.77
C GLY A 127 11.13 -15.56 0.78
N ASN A 128 10.01 -16.06 1.27
CA ASN A 128 8.85 -16.35 0.42
C ASN A 128 8.30 -15.10 -0.24
N PHE A 129 8.27 -14.01 0.50
CA PHE A 129 7.86 -12.72 -0.04
C PHE A 129 8.80 -12.22 -1.15
N LEU A 130 10.12 -12.33 -0.94
CA LEU A 130 11.09 -12.01 -1.98
C LEU A 130 10.87 -12.86 -3.23
N ARG A 131 10.71 -14.19 -3.07
CA ARG A 131 10.45 -15.13 -4.17
C ARG A 131 9.23 -14.70 -4.98
N GLN A 132 8.09 -14.47 -4.34
CA GLN A 132 6.84 -14.07 -5.00
C GLN A 132 6.97 -12.76 -5.79
N LEU A 133 7.77 -11.80 -5.31
CA LEU A 133 7.92 -10.51 -5.98
C LEU A 133 8.90 -10.56 -7.15
N VAL A 134 9.99 -11.32 -7.05
CA VAL A 134 10.96 -11.41 -8.14
C VAL A 134 10.48 -12.29 -9.29
N GLU A 135 9.68 -13.35 -9.01
CA GLU A 135 9.04 -14.19 -10.02
C GLU A 135 8.16 -13.39 -10.99
N ARG A 136 7.62 -12.26 -10.57
CA ARG A 136 6.84 -11.35 -11.42
C ARG A 136 7.64 -10.70 -12.53
N PHE A 137 8.94 -10.60 -12.34
CA PHE A 137 9.89 -10.15 -13.36
C PHE A 137 10.48 -11.32 -14.15
N GLU A 138 9.89 -12.52 -13.98
CA GLU A 138 10.39 -13.77 -14.58
C GLU A 138 11.85 -14.08 -14.16
N LEU A 139 12.16 -13.80 -12.88
CA LEU A 139 13.46 -14.01 -12.28
C LEU A 139 13.38 -15.10 -11.21
N SER A 140 14.39 -15.98 -11.15
CA SER A 140 14.63 -16.79 -9.95
C SER A 140 15.17 -15.92 -8.82
N ILE A 141 15.09 -16.40 -7.58
CA ILE A 141 15.60 -15.65 -6.41
C ILE A 141 17.10 -15.39 -6.52
N GLU A 142 17.85 -16.34 -7.10
CA GLU A 142 19.28 -16.22 -7.35
C GLU A 142 19.57 -15.16 -8.42
N ALA A 143 18.86 -15.20 -9.53
CA ALA A 143 19.00 -14.21 -10.61
C ALA A 143 18.67 -12.79 -10.13
N ALA A 144 17.63 -12.66 -9.32
CA ALA A 144 17.24 -11.39 -8.73
C ALA A 144 18.29 -10.86 -7.74
N SER A 145 18.85 -11.75 -6.89
CA SER A 145 19.90 -11.37 -5.95
C SER A 145 21.14 -10.84 -6.68
N LEU A 146 21.55 -11.50 -7.77
CA LEU A 146 22.67 -11.05 -8.59
C LEU A 146 22.37 -9.73 -9.32
N LEU A 147 21.16 -9.59 -9.88
CA LEU A 147 20.74 -8.38 -10.60
C LEU A 147 20.76 -7.14 -9.71
N GLY A 148 20.36 -7.27 -8.44
CA GLY A 148 20.31 -6.16 -7.48
C GLY A 148 21.64 -5.88 -6.77
N GLU A 149 22.65 -6.76 -6.90
CA GLU A 149 23.89 -6.73 -6.08
C GLU A 149 24.69 -5.44 -6.28
N ALA A 150 24.89 -5.00 -7.52
CA ALA A 150 25.78 -3.88 -7.89
C ALA A 150 25.05 -2.54 -8.10
N VAL A 151 23.81 -2.40 -7.65
CA VAL A 151 23.01 -1.19 -7.85
C VAL A 151 23.24 -0.20 -6.71
N ASP A 152 23.89 0.94 -7.00
CA ASP A 152 24.17 1.99 -6.02
C ASP A 152 22.98 2.93 -5.76
N ASP A 153 22.09 3.12 -6.75
CA ASP A 153 20.91 3.99 -6.69
C ASP A 153 19.63 3.14 -6.85
N PRO A 154 19.18 2.47 -5.78
CA PRO A 154 17.98 1.64 -5.82
C PRO A 154 16.71 2.48 -5.98
N ALA A 155 15.68 1.91 -6.57
CA ALA A 155 14.38 2.56 -6.59
C ALA A 155 13.85 2.72 -5.15
N PRO A 156 13.25 3.87 -4.79
CA PRO A 156 12.77 4.12 -3.44
C PRO A 156 11.52 3.28 -3.17
N LEU A 157 11.71 2.11 -2.58
CA LEU A 157 10.66 1.23 -2.08
C LEU A 157 10.74 1.22 -0.56
N SER A 158 9.69 1.63 0.10
CA SER A 158 9.67 1.77 1.56
C SER A 158 8.41 1.21 2.22
N GLY A 159 7.69 0.35 1.50
CA GLY A 159 6.45 -0.25 1.99
C GLY A 159 6.68 -1.24 3.13
N ARG A 160 5.86 -1.15 4.18
CA ARG A 160 5.85 -2.12 5.28
C ARG A 160 4.98 -3.33 4.99
N CYS A 161 3.96 -3.17 4.17
CA CYS A 161 3.09 -4.25 3.76
C CYS A 161 3.60 -4.89 2.47
N PRO A 162 3.76 -6.23 2.41
CA PRO A 162 4.15 -6.95 1.20
C PRO A 162 3.31 -6.60 -0.01
N VAL A 163 2.03 -6.41 0.21
CA VAL A 163 1.07 -6.13 -0.84
C VAL A 163 1.23 -4.71 -1.38
N ILE A 164 1.52 -3.74 -0.52
CA ILE A 164 1.83 -2.37 -0.93
C ILE A 164 3.12 -2.33 -1.72
N LEU A 165 4.19 -2.98 -1.24
CA LEU A 165 5.45 -3.12 -1.97
C LEU A 165 5.25 -3.72 -3.36
N LYS A 166 4.44 -4.77 -3.48
CA LYS A 166 4.06 -5.40 -4.75
C LYS A 166 3.40 -4.40 -5.70
N THR A 167 2.49 -3.59 -5.18
CA THR A 167 1.81 -2.55 -5.94
C THR A 167 2.80 -1.47 -6.39
N ASP A 168 3.65 -0.98 -5.49
CA ASP A 168 4.66 0.04 -5.78
C ASP A 168 5.68 -0.45 -6.83
N MET A 169 6.17 -1.67 -6.71
CA MET A 169 7.07 -2.29 -7.70
C MET A 169 6.42 -2.33 -9.08
N THR A 170 5.16 -2.74 -9.14
CA THR A 170 4.40 -2.80 -10.39
C THR A 170 4.22 -1.40 -11.00
N HIS A 171 3.91 -0.41 -10.17
CA HIS A 171 3.78 0.97 -10.63
C HIS A 171 5.10 1.57 -11.11
N LEU A 172 6.19 1.29 -10.42
CA LEU A 172 7.52 1.72 -10.86
C LEU A 172 7.88 1.07 -12.21
N ALA A 173 7.64 -0.23 -12.36
CA ALA A 173 7.85 -0.93 -13.62
C ALA A 173 6.95 -0.36 -14.73
N ASN A 174 5.68 -0.13 -14.46
CA ASN A 174 4.75 0.49 -15.42
C ASN A 174 5.09 1.95 -15.75
N LYS A 175 5.82 2.62 -14.86
CA LYS A 175 6.41 3.93 -15.12
C LYS A 175 7.74 3.83 -15.88
N GLY A 176 8.25 2.63 -16.17
CA GLY A 176 9.50 2.40 -16.89
C GLY A 176 10.76 2.56 -16.05
N GLU A 177 10.65 2.34 -14.72
CA GLU A 177 11.83 2.24 -13.85
C GLU A 177 12.62 0.97 -14.21
N PRO A 178 13.96 1.00 -14.30
CA PRO A 178 14.78 -0.17 -14.56
C PRO A 178 14.56 -1.30 -13.56
N ARG A 179 14.47 -2.54 -14.06
CA ARG A 179 14.18 -3.73 -13.24
C ARG A 179 15.21 -3.94 -12.13
N GLU A 180 16.49 -3.74 -12.43
CA GLU A 180 17.60 -3.85 -11.49
C GLU A 180 17.48 -2.88 -10.33
N ARG A 181 17.03 -1.64 -10.56
CA ARG A 181 16.80 -0.65 -9.51
C ARG A 181 15.61 -1.00 -8.63
N ILE A 182 14.54 -1.55 -9.23
CA ILE A 182 13.34 -1.99 -8.49
C ILE A 182 13.70 -3.19 -7.60
N VAL A 183 14.40 -4.18 -8.15
CA VAL A 183 14.84 -5.37 -7.41
C VAL A 183 15.78 -4.98 -6.26
N ALA A 184 16.75 -4.09 -6.52
CA ALA A 184 17.63 -3.59 -5.47
C ALA A 184 16.85 -2.90 -4.34
N GLY A 185 15.90 -2.02 -4.69
CA GLY A 185 15.02 -1.36 -3.71
C GLY A 185 14.17 -2.34 -2.91
N LEU A 186 13.72 -3.44 -3.51
CA LEU A 186 13.00 -4.50 -2.82
C LEU A 186 13.87 -5.16 -1.72
N TYR A 187 15.11 -5.52 -2.03
CA TYR A 187 16.01 -6.13 -1.07
C TYR A 187 16.35 -5.17 0.09
N ASP A 188 16.51 -3.87 -0.22
CA ASP A 188 16.75 -2.85 0.79
C ASP A 188 15.54 -2.65 1.70
N ALA A 189 14.33 -2.62 1.15
CA ALA A 189 13.08 -2.53 1.92
C ALA A 189 12.88 -3.74 2.86
N VAL A 190 13.27 -4.94 2.43
CA VAL A 190 13.29 -6.14 3.30
C VAL A 190 14.24 -5.94 4.48
N CYS A 191 15.46 -5.46 4.23
CA CYS A 191 16.41 -5.19 5.30
C CYS A 191 15.87 -4.15 6.29
N GLU A 192 15.31 -3.05 5.80
CA GLU A 192 14.74 -2.00 6.64
C GLU A 192 13.62 -2.53 7.56
N ASN A 193 12.76 -3.41 7.05
CA ASN A 193 11.72 -4.04 7.85
C ASN A 193 12.26 -4.91 9.00
N VAL A 194 13.34 -5.63 8.76
CA VAL A 194 13.98 -6.49 9.78
C VAL A 194 14.75 -5.64 10.79
N GLN A 195 15.48 -4.62 10.32
CA GLN A 195 16.30 -3.74 11.15
C GLN A 195 15.50 -2.98 12.22
N VAL A 196 14.21 -2.73 11.99
CA VAL A 196 13.30 -2.13 12.99
C VAL A 196 13.28 -2.93 14.31
N LEU A 197 13.49 -4.25 14.27
CA LEU A 197 13.54 -5.09 15.46
C LEU A 197 14.88 -5.00 16.22
N VAL A 198 15.95 -4.57 15.56
CA VAL A 198 17.24 -4.29 16.20
C VAL A 198 17.19 -2.90 16.82
N LYS A 199 17.56 -2.80 18.09
CA LYS A 199 17.56 -1.52 18.84
C LYS A 199 18.98 -1.12 19.21
N PRO A 200 19.68 -0.36 18.36
CA PRO A 200 21.13 -0.11 18.49
C PRO A 200 21.56 0.46 19.84
N ARG A 201 20.66 1.18 20.54
CA ARG A 201 20.96 1.76 21.86
C ARG A 201 21.00 0.75 23.00
N VAL A 202 20.34 -0.42 22.81
CA VAL A 202 20.14 -1.42 23.86
C VAL A 202 20.51 -2.84 23.45
N SER A 203 20.48 -3.15 22.15
CA SER A 203 20.85 -4.46 21.61
C SER A 203 22.36 -4.69 21.74
N PRO A 204 22.84 -5.92 22.06
CA PRO A 204 24.25 -6.26 22.00
C PRO A 204 24.89 -5.90 20.67
N PRO A 205 26.14 -5.38 20.65
CA PRO A 205 26.74 -4.81 19.43
C PRO A 205 27.15 -5.85 18.40
N ASP A 206 27.40 -7.10 18.77
CA ASP A 206 27.74 -8.17 17.84
C ASP A 206 26.48 -8.76 17.24
N VAL A 207 26.29 -8.57 15.93
CA VAL A 207 25.11 -9.01 15.18
C VAL A 207 25.45 -10.25 14.36
N VAL A 208 24.72 -11.33 14.56
CA VAL A 208 24.83 -12.57 13.77
C VAL A 208 23.63 -12.69 12.85
N LEU A 209 23.84 -12.67 11.53
CA LEU A 209 22.77 -12.76 10.54
C LEU A 209 22.61 -14.18 10.01
N ILE A 210 21.44 -14.80 10.24
CA ILE A 210 21.14 -16.20 9.92
C ILE A 210 19.88 -16.36 9.06
N GLY A 211 19.64 -17.60 8.61
CA GLY A 211 18.49 -17.97 7.78
C GLY A 211 18.77 -17.88 6.28
N GLY A 212 17.87 -18.44 5.46
CA GLY A 212 18.07 -18.57 4.01
C GLY A 212 18.28 -17.24 3.26
N VAL A 213 17.61 -16.18 3.70
CA VAL A 213 17.70 -14.85 3.06
C VAL A 213 19.05 -14.18 3.31
N SER A 214 19.77 -14.54 4.38
CA SER A 214 21.11 -14.04 4.69
C SER A 214 22.18 -14.42 3.65
N ARG A 215 21.89 -15.32 2.71
CA ARG A 215 22.78 -15.70 1.61
C ARG A 215 22.94 -14.58 0.57
N SER A 216 21.99 -13.64 0.46
CA SER A 216 22.10 -12.51 -0.46
C SER A 216 23.20 -11.56 -0.02
N LYS A 217 24.17 -11.30 -0.92
CA LYS A 217 25.28 -10.37 -0.66
C LYS A 217 24.77 -8.94 -0.41
N ARG A 218 23.74 -8.51 -1.15
CA ARG A 218 23.14 -7.19 -0.95
C ARG A 218 22.56 -7.05 0.46
N ILE A 219 21.85 -8.07 0.95
CA ILE A 219 21.29 -8.05 2.31
C ILE A 219 22.40 -8.00 3.35
N ARG A 220 23.44 -8.82 3.21
CA ARG A 220 24.60 -8.78 4.13
C ARG A 220 25.30 -7.42 4.13
N GLU A 221 25.50 -6.82 2.97
CA GLU A 221 26.10 -5.50 2.83
C GLU A 221 25.21 -4.39 3.43
N HIS A 222 23.90 -4.47 3.24
CA HIS A 222 22.97 -3.52 3.84
C HIS A 222 22.99 -3.62 5.38
N PHE A 223 23.05 -4.85 5.93
CA PHE A 223 23.20 -5.05 7.37
C PHE A 223 24.56 -4.58 7.88
N ARG A 224 25.66 -4.79 7.13
CA ARG A 224 26.98 -4.27 7.49
C ARG A 224 26.96 -2.75 7.61
N ARG A 225 26.43 -2.04 6.62
CA ARG A 225 26.28 -0.56 6.67
C ARG A 225 25.42 -0.09 7.82
N PHE A 226 24.35 -0.82 8.12
CA PHE A 226 23.49 -0.52 9.26
C PHE A 226 24.25 -0.68 10.58
N THR A 227 24.95 -1.80 10.81
CA THR A 227 25.69 -2.05 12.03
C THR A 227 26.82 -1.04 12.23
N GLU A 228 27.60 -0.75 11.19
CA GLU A 228 28.68 0.24 11.23
C GLU A 228 28.17 1.64 11.56
N ARG A 229 27.04 2.06 10.95
CA ARG A 229 26.42 3.37 11.22
C ARG A 229 26.04 3.55 12.69
N HIS A 230 25.70 2.46 13.36
CA HIS A 230 25.24 2.48 14.74
C HIS A 230 26.30 2.01 15.74
N GLY A 231 27.57 1.87 15.33
CA GLY A 231 28.65 1.43 16.21
C GLY A 231 28.55 -0.04 16.64
N MET A 232 27.82 -0.85 15.86
CA MET A 232 27.69 -2.30 16.02
C MET A 232 28.59 -3.02 15.01
N ARG A 233 28.70 -4.34 15.10
CA ARG A 233 29.52 -5.17 14.22
C ARG A 233 28.73 -6.36 13.68
N LEU A 234 28.74 -6.56 12.37
CA LEU A 234 28.20 -7.79 11.76
C LEU A 234 29.26 -8.90 11.87
N ALA A 235 28.92 -9.97 12.58
CA ALA A 235 29.81 -11.12 12.76
C ALA A 235 29.91 -11.95 11.47
N ASP A 236 31.09 -12.49 11.23
CA ASP A 236 31.28 -13.46 10.14
C ASP A 236 30.78 -14.83 10.55
N ILE A 237 29.95 -15.42 9.69
CA ILE A 237 29.42 -16.79 9.85
C ILE A 237 29.48 -17.54 8.52
N ALA A 238 29.86 -18.80 8.56
CA ALA A 238 29.84 -19.65 7.37
C ALA A 238 28.41 -19.78 6.81
N ALA A 239 28.25 -19.79 5.48
CA ALA A 239 26.94 -19.84 4.84
C ALA A 239 26.10 -21.04 5.27
N ASP A 240 26.73 -22.20 5.45
CA ASP A 240 26.06 -23.43 5.88
C ASP A 240 25.66 -23.35 7.36
N ASP A 241 26.45 -22.72 8.22
CA ASP A 241 26.09 -22.47 9.61
C ASP A 241 24.93 -21.49 9.73
N ALA A 242 24.95 -20.43 8.95
CA ALA A 242 23.85 -19.45 8.91
C ALA A 242 22.53 -20.09 8.44
N LEU A 243 22.59 -21.01 7.50
CA LEU A 243 21.41 -21.69 6.93
C LEU A 243 20.83 -22.74 7.87
N THR A 244 21.69 -23.47 8.60
CA THR A 244 21.30 -24.61 9.45
C THR A 244 21.37 -24.31 10.94
N PHE A 245 21.39 -23.02 11.31
CA PHE A 245 21.70 -22.55 12.65
C PHE A 245 20.80 -23.17 13.74
N GLU A 246 19.50 -23.16 13.52
CA GLU A 246 18.52 -23.73 14.45
C GLU A 246 18.68 -25.26 14.56
N ALA A 247 18.98 -25.93 13.47
CA ALA A 247 19.24 -27.38 13.50
C ALA A 247 20.56 -27.70 14.24
N VAL A 248 21.59 -26.87 14.12
CA VAL A 248 22.83 -26.97 14.93
C VAL A 248 22.48 -26.91 16.42
N GLY A 249 21.69 -25.91 16.83
CA GLY A 249 21.30 -25.79 18.24
C GLY A 249 20.51 -26.99 18.75
N CYS A 250 19.60 -27.53 17.94
CA CYS A 250 18.88 -28.75 18.28
C CYS A 250 19.83 -29.97 18.45
N ALA A 251 20.81 -30.12 17.56
CA ALA A 251 21.79 -31.21 17.65
C ALA A 251 22.63 -31.11 18.94
N VAL A 252 23.05 -29.87 19.29
CA VAL A 252 23.81 -29.58 20.52
C VAL A 252 22.96 -29.85 21.78
N ILE A 253 21.72 -29.39 21.79
CA ILE A 253 20.78 -29.63 22.92
C ILE A 253 20.52 -31.14 23.05
N ALA A 254 20.26 -31.86 21.96
CA ALA A 254 20.09 -33.33 21.99
C ALA A 254 21.33 -34.05 22.54
N MET A 255 22.54 -33.47 22.31
CA MET A 255 23.80 -34.02 22.80
C MET A 255 23.99 -33.76 24.30
N THR A 256 23.59 -32.61 24.79
CA THR A 256 23.86 -32.15 26.18
C THR A 256 22.74 -32.46 27.17
N ASN A 257 21.53 -32.75 26.68
CA ASN A 257 20.38 -33.06 27.55
C ASN A 257 20.64 -34.35 28.33
N ARG A 258 20.38 -34.32 29.63
CA ARG A 258 20.52 -35.50 30.56
C ARG A 258 19.36 -36.48 30.43
N ASP A 259 18.14 -36.00 30.15
CA ASP A 259 16.93 -36.80 30.00
C ASP A 259 16.68 -37.19 28.54
N ARG A 260 17.61 -37.93 27.96
CA ARG A 260 17.58 -38.31 26.57
C ARG A 260 16.55 -39.41 26.33
N GLN A 261 15.74 -39.24 25.28
CA GLN A 261 14.87 -40.31 24.80
C GLN A 261 15.50 -40.92 23.55
N PRO A 262 15.48 -42.27 23.43
CA PRO A 262 15.89 -42.94 22.20
C PRO A 262 14.99 -42.48 21.04
N VAL A 263 15.58 -42.43 19.84
CA VAL A 263 14.81 -42.04 18.66
C VAL A 263 13.74 -43.12 18.35
N PRO A 264 12.48 -42.71 18.01
CA PRO A 264 11.45 -43.64 17.64
C PRO A 264 11.75 -44.28 16.29
N ALA A 265 11.21 -45.46 16.03
CA ALA A 265 11.25 -46.08 14.71
C ALA A 265 10.51 -45.14 13.69
N LEU A 266 10.95 -45.16 12.42
CA LEU A 266 10.44 -44.27 11.38
C LEU A 266 8.91 -44.33 11.20
N ASP A 267 8.33 -45.53 11.35
CA ASP A 267 6.88 -45.75 11.28
C ASP A 267 6.10 -45.09 12.43
N ARG A 268 6.77 -44.76 13.54
CA ARG A 268 6.20 -44.13 14.72
C ARG A 268 6.67 -42.68 14.92
N LEU A 269 7.42 -42.16 13.98
CA LEU A 269 8.03 -40.82 14.09
C LEU A 269 7.00 -39.71 14.02
N PHE A 270 5.94 -39.88 13.25
CA PHE A 270 4.96 -38.84 13.03
C PHE A 270 3.79 -38.92 14.02
N THR A 271 3.28 -37.76 14.37
CA THR A 271 2.04 -37.63 15.17
C THR A 271 0.84 -37.83 14.23
N PRO A 272 -0.23 -38.53 14.71
CA PRO A 272 -1.49 -38.53 13.96
C PRO A 272 -2.00 -37.08 13.80
N HIS A 273 -2.58 -36.78 12.65
CA HIS A 273 -3.16 -35.46 12.41
C HIS A 273 -4.29 -35.18 13.42
N GLU A 274 -4.19 -34.09 14.18
CA GLU A 274 -5.35 -33.51 14.85
C GLU A 274 -6.28 -32.95 13.77
N LYS A 275 -7.47 -33.50 13.63
CA LYS A 275 -8.46 -33.00 12.68
C LYS A 275 -8.96 -31.63 13.16
N HIS A 276 -8.40 -30.56 12.63
CA HIS A 276 -9.08 -29.27 12.64
C HIS A 276 -10.32 -29.38 11.73
N VAL A 277 -11.49 -29.19 12.29
CA VAL A 277 -12.74 -29.23 11.54
C VAL A 277 -12.91 -27.86 10.91
N LEU A 278 -12.44 -27.69 9.66
CA LEU A 278 -12.79 -26.54 8.84
C LEU A 278 -14.26 -26.65 8.40
N GLU A 279 -14.95 -25.52 8.35
CA GLU A 279 -16.32 -25.49 7.83
C GLU A 279 -16.35 -25.94 6.38
N GLU A 280 -17.18 -26.95 6.10
CA GLU A 280 -17.35 -27.49 4.76
C GLU A 280 -18.29 -26.59 3.94
N LEU A 281 -17.90 -26.35 2.70
CA LEU A 281 -18.64 -25.50 1.75
C LEU A 281 -19.21 -26.36 0.61
N PRO A 282 -20.40 -26.02 0.09
CA PRO A 282 -20.94 -26.69 -1.08
C PRO A 282 -19.98 -26.66 -2.28
N ALA A 283 -19.95 -27.71 -3.07
CA ALA A 283 -19.17 -27.79 -4.30
C ALA A 283 -19.47 -26.59 -5.23
N LEU A 284 -18.43 -26.01 -5.83
CA LEU A 284 -18.59 -24.90 -6.77
C LEU A 284 -19.37 -25.30 -8.02
N SER A 285 -19.24 -26.55 -8.46
CA SER A 285 -19.97 -27.11 -9.61
C SER A 285 -21.49 -26.98 -9.49
N ARG A 286 -22.05 -26.95 -8.27
CA ARG A 286 -23.50 -26.79 -8.04
C ARG A 286 -24.05 -25.41 -8.43
N PHE A 287 -23.17 -24.44 -8.66
CA PHE A 287 -23.55 -23.06 -8.98
C PHE A 287 -23.28 -22.70 -10.46
N LEU A 288 -22.83 -23.65 -11.27
CA LEU A 288 -22.60 -23.43 -12.70
C LEU A 288 -23.86 -23.13 -13.49
N ASP A 289 -25.03 -23.59 -13.03
CA ASP A 289 -26.35 -23.26 -13.60
C ASP A 289 -26.68 -21.76 -13.55
N ARG A 290 -26.00 -21.02 -12.64
CA ARG A 290 -26.12 -19.56 -12.52
C ARG A 290 -25.04 -18.79 -13.25
N VAL A 291 -24.11 -19.48 -13.91
CA VAL A 291 -23.03 -18.88 -14.71
C VAL A 291 -23.45 -18.92 -16.18
N ARG A 292 -23.78 -17.76 -16.71
CA ARG A 292 -24.14 -17.59 -18.12
C ARG A 292 -22.93 -17.08 -18.92
N ARG A 293 -22.30 -17.95 -19.70
CA ARG A 293 -21.33 -17.54 -20.70
C ARG A 293 -22.01 -17.03 -21.94
N MET A 294 -21.59 -15.84 -22.40
CA MET A 294 -22.08 -15.30 -23.66
C MET A 294 -21.41 -16.04 -24.83
N PRO A 295 -22.15 -16.34 -25.93
CA PRO A 295 -21.51 -16.85 -27.13
C PRO A 295 -20.58 -15.79 -27.74
N PRO A 296 -19.49 -16.21 -28.43
CA PRO A 296 -18.64 -15.28 -29.15
C PRO A 296 -19.46 -14.54 -30.20
N PRO A 297 -19.34 -13.20 -30.28
CA PRO A 297 -20.00 -12.44 -31.33
C PRO A 297 -19.44 -12.84 -32.70
N PRO A 298 -20.24 -12.75 -33.79
CA PRO A 298 -19.72 -12.99 -35.11
C PRO A 298 -18.61 -11.98 -35.41
N VAL A 299 -17.44 -12.49 -35.78
CA VAL A 299 -16.31 -11.66 -36.19
C VAL A 299 -16.68 -11.00 -37.52
N PRO A 300 -16.60 -9.65 -37.66
CA PRO A 300 -16.87 -8.99 -38.92
C PRO A 300 -15.88 -9.45 -39.98
N ALA A 301 -16.37 -9.69 -41.22
CA ALA A 301 -15.50 -9.89 -42.34
C ALA A 301 -14.90 -8.52 -42.74
N VAL A 302 -13.61 -8.33 -42.46
CA VAL A 302 -12.90 -7.08 -42.73
C VAL A 302 -12.14 -7.21 -44.05
N THR A 303 -12.44 -6.31 -44.99
CA THR A 303 -11.71 -6.20 -46.26
C THR A 303 -10.44 -5.36 -46.07
N PRO A 304 -9.40 -5.51 -46.90
CA PRO A 304 -8.11 -4.83 -46.75
C PRO A 304 -8.15 -3.30 -46.75
N ASP A 305 -9.22 -2.70 -47.26
CA ASP A 305 -9.42 -1.24 -47.31
C ASP A 305 -10.21 -0.69 -46.12
N GLN A 306 -10.81 -1.55 -45.29
CA GLN A 306 -11.55 -1.10 -44.12
C GLN A 306 -10.63 -0.60 -43.01
N GLU A 307 -11.02 0.50 -42.43
CA GLU A 307 -10.25 1.20 -41.41
C GLU A 307 -10.47 0.60 -39.98
N LEU A 308 -9.39 0.54 -39.22
CA LEU A 308 -9.36 -0.03 -37.86
C LEU A 308 -8.97 1.01 -36.82
N ILE A 309 -9.38 0.74 -35.59
CA ILE A 309 -8.89 1.41 -34.36
C ILE A 309 -8.32 0.33 -33.45
N LEU A 310 -7.13 0.58 -32.90
CA LEU A 310 -6.51 -0.35 -31.93
C LEU A 310 -6.72 0.15 -30.51
N GLY A 311 -7.28 -0.70 -29.64
CA GLY A 311 -7.40 -0.43 -28.21
C GLY A 311 -6.43 -1.28 -27.42
N PHE A 312 -5.52 -0.64 -26.67
CA PHE A 312 -4.53 -1.29 -25.82
C PHE A 312 -4.95 -1.17 -24.35
N ASP A 313 -5.08 -2.30 -23.68
CA ASP A 313 -5.20 -2.39 -22.24
C ASP A 313 -3.89 -2.91 -21.66
N ILE A 314 -3.07 -2.01 -21.12
CA ILE A 314 -1.74 -2.31 -20.62
C ILE A 314 -1.83 -2.54 -19.11
N GLY A 315 -2.16 -3.77 -18.76
CA GLY A 315 -2.25 -4.17 -17.35
C GLY A 315 -0.88 -4.50 -16.74
N SER A 316 -0.86 -4.63 -15.43
CA SER A 316 0.37 -4.92 -14.66
C SER A 316 0.92 -6.33 -14.87
N THR A 317 0.04 -7.32 -15.08
CA THR A 317 0.41 -8.73 -15.28
C THR A 317 0.34 -9.11 -16.75
N GLY A 318 -0.72 -8.69 -17.44
CA GLY A 318 -0.92 -8.99 -18.85
C GLY A 318 -1.43 -7.79 -19.61
N SER A 319 -0.97 -7.65 -20.86
CA SER A 319 -1.37 -6.61 -21.81
C SER A 319 -2.19 -7.20 -22.95
N LYS A 320 -3.17 -6.47 -23.43
CA LYS A 320 -4.12 -6.90 -24.45
C LYS A 320 -4.30 -5.80 -25.50
N VAL A 321 -4.66 -6.23 -26.70
CA VAL A 321 -5.07 -5.33 -27.77
C VAL A 321 -6.30 -5.88 -28.46
N VAL A 322 -7.20 -4.98 -28.88
CA VAL A 322 -8.35 -5.29 -29.73
C VAL A 322 -8.29 -4.39 -30.96
N ALA A 323 -8.41 -4.97 -32.16
CA ALA A 323 -8.66 -4.23 -33.38
C ALA A 323 -10.17 -4.13 -33.60
N LEU A 324 -10.67 -2.90 -33.62
CA LEU A 324 -12.07 -2.55 -33.79
C LEU A 324 -12.27 -2.07 -35.23
N GLU A 325 -13.24 -2.63 -35.96
CA GLU A 325 -13.61 -2.12 -37.26
C GLU A 325 -14.41 -0.80 -37.11
N CYS A 326 -14.02 0.24 -37.83
CA CYS A 326 -14.49 1.61 -37.60
C CYS A 326 -16.00 1.81 -37.86
N GLU A 327 -16.58 1.19 -38.90
CA GLU A 327 -18.00 1.40 -39.25
C GLU A 327 -18.92 0.63 -38.31
N SER A 328 -18.72 -0.68 -38.18
CA SER A 328 -19.57 -1.53 -37.34
C SER A 328 -19.35 -1.32 -35.84
N GLY A 329 -18.17 -0.86 -35.42
CA GLY A 329 -17.80 -0.79 -34.02
C GLY A 329 -17.63 -2.16 -33.36
N ARG A 330 -17.34 -3.20 -34.13
CA ARG A 330 -17.15 -4.57 -33.64
C ARG A 330 -15.68 -4.95 -33.59
N GLY A 331 -15.31 -5.72 -32.57
CA GLY A 331 -13.96 -6.28 -32.49
C GLY A 331 -13.73 -7.31 -33.59
N ALA A 332 -12.67 -7.11 -34.38
CA ALA A 332 -12.31 -7.95 -35.53
C ALA A 332 -11.12 -8.88 -35.23
N TRP A 333 -10.25 -8.47 -34.31
CA TRP A 333 -9.08 -9.25 -33.92
C TRP A 333 -8.67 -8.87 -32.48
N GLN A 334 -7.97 -9.78 -31.79
CA GLN A 334 -7.46 -9.54 -30.45
C GLN A 334 -6.12 -10.24 -30.23
N GLY A 335 -5.27 -9.62 -29.39
CA GLY A 335 -3.97 -10.16 -29.00
C GLY A 335 -3.76 -10.07 -27.49
N TYR A 336 -2.88 -10.93 -26.95
CA TYR A 336 -2.49 -11.00 -25.56
C TYR A 336 -1.00 -11.30 -25.40
N VAL A 337 -0.35 -10.61 -24.44
CA VAL A 337 1.02 -10.93 -24.00
C VAL A 337 1.15 -10.69 -22.49
N GLY A 338 2.09 -11.39 -21.84
CA GLY A 338 2.52 -11.04 -20.47
C GLY A 338 3.21 -9.67 -20.45
N THR A 339 2.93 -8.86 -19.44
CA THR A 339 3.59 -7.53 -19.32
C THR A 339 5.02 -7.64 -18.79
N GLY A 340 5.29 -8.60 -17.88
CA GLY A 340 6.64 -8.88 -17.37
C GLY A 340 7.38 -7.65 -16.81
N GLY A 341 6.64 -6.65 -16.31
CA GLY A 341 7.22 -5.38 -15.82
C GLY A 341 7.78 -4.45 -16.92
N ALA A 342 7.49 -4.72 -18.21
CA ALA A 342 7.99 -3.97 -19.34
C ALA A 342 6.85 -3.51 -20.27
N PRO A 343 6.00 -2.54 -19.84
CA PRO A 343 4.77 -2.18 -20.55
C PRO A 343 4.97 -1.70 -21.99
N VAL A 344 6.07 -1.00 -22.27
CA VAL A 344 6.39 -0.56 -23.63
C VAL A 344 6.71 -1.75 -24.54
N LYS A 345 7.54 -2.69 -24.07
CA LYS A 345 7.87 -3.91 -24.83
C LYS A 345 6.63 -4.78 -25.06
N ALA A 346 5.77 -4.90 -24.05
CA ALA A 346 4.51 -5.63 -24.17
C ALA A 346 3.58 -4.98 -25.23
N ALA A 347 3.45 -3.65 -25.23
CA ALA A 347 2.66 -2.93 -26.21
C ALA A 347 3.26 -3.07 -27.64
N GLN A 348 4.59 -3.03 -27.79
CA GLN A 348 5.27 -3.27 -29.05
C GLN A 348 5.09 -4.71 -29.55
N ALA A 349 5.17 -5.71 -28.63
CA ALA A 349 4.91 -7.11 -28.99
C ALA A 349 3.46 -7.31 -29.46
N LEU A 350 2.48 -6.67 -28.82
CA LEU A 350 1.08 -6.68 -29.28
C LEU A 350 0.90 -5.99 -30.64
N MET A 351 1.57 -4.86 -30.87
CA MET A 351 1.56 -4.18 -32.16
C MET A 351 2.19 -5.07 -33.22
N GLN A 352 3.28 -5.78 -32.93
CA GLN A 352 3.91 -6.73 -33.86
C GLN A 352 2.96 -7.90 -34.20
N GLN A 353 2.29 -8.50 -33.17
CA GLN A 353 1.28 -9.54 -33.39
C GLN A 353 0.15 -9.06 -34.32
N PHE A 354 -0.26 -7.80 -34.15
CA PHE A 354 -1.27 -7.21 -35.07
C PHE A 354 -0.74 -7.10 -36.50
N VAL A 355 0.47 -6.56 -36.69
CA VAL A 355 1.09 -6.38 -38.01
C VAL A 355 1.32 -7.71 -38.71
N ASP A 356 1.75 -8.74 -37.98
CA ASP A 356 1.97 -10.10 -38.53
C ASP A 356 0.66 -10.88 -38.71
N GLY A 357 -0.44 -10.36 -38.19
CA GLY A 357 -1.76 -10.98 -38.20
C GLY A 357 -2.54 -10.72 -39.48
N PRO A 358 -3.73 -11.33 -39.64
CA PRO A 358 -4.52 -11.26 -40.89
C PRO A 358 -5.01 -9.84 -41.25
N LEU A 359 -5.05 -8.92 -40.27
CA LEU A 359 -5.49 -7.54 -40.45
C LEU A 359 -4.35 -6.52 -40.47
N GLY A 360 -3.09 -6.96 -40.46
CA GLY A 360 -1.92 -6.09 -40.36
C GLY A 360 -1.75 -5.12 -41.55
N ALA A 361 -2.33 -5.43 -42.71
CA ALA A 361 -2.33 -4.57 -43.90
C ALA A 361 -3.42 -3.48 -43.87
N ASN A 362 -4.42 -3.60 -43.00
CA ASN A 362 -5.53 -2.65 -42.92
C ASN A 362 -5.07 -1.28 -42.40
N PRO A 363 -5.66 -0.17 -42.87
CA PRO A 363 -5.34 1.15 -42.40
C PRO A 363 -5.83 1.35 -40.95
N VAL A 364 -4.93 1.82 -40.07
CA VAL A 364 -5.25 2.13 -38.67
C VAL A 364 -5.44 3.65 -38.52
N ARG A 365 -6.58 4.10 -38.04
CA ARG A 365 -6.93 5.51 -37.88
C ARG A 365 -6.49 6.10 -36.54
N ALA A 366 -6.62 5.35 -35.48
CA ALA A 366 -6.34 5.81 -34.14
C ALA A 366 -5.92 4.65 -33.21
N VAL A 367 -5.30 5.00 -32.11
CA VAL A 367 -5.01 4.08 -31.00
C VAL A 367 -5.60 4.63 -29.71
N GLY A 368 -6.16 3.74 -28.90
CA GLY A 368 -6.54 4.00 -27.53
C GLY A 368 -5.62 3.25 -26.57
N ALA A 369 -5.27 3.85 -25.43
CA ALA A 369 -4.49 3.22 -24.37
C ALA A 369 -5.20 3.37 -23.00
N THR A 370 -5.33 2.26 -22.30
CA THR A 370 -5.88 2.18 -20.94
C THR A 370 -5.05 1.22 -20.08
N GLY A 371 -5.47 0.98 -18.84
CA GLY A 371 -4.74 0.13 -17.90
C GLY A 371 -3.65 0.88 -17.12
N SER A 372 -2.94 0.18 -16.24
CA SER A 372 -1.93 0.76 -15.35
C SER A 372 -0.70 1.30 -16.08
N GLY A 373 -0.35 0.74 -17.26
CA GLY A 373 0.76 1.20 -18.12
C GLY A 373 0.37 2.26 -19.16
N ARG A 374 -0.87 2.76 -19.15
CA ARG A 374 -1.38 3.69 -20.19
C ARG A 374 -0.57 4.95 -20.38
N GLU A 375 -0.02 5.52 -19.31
CA GLU A 375 0.67 6.82 -19.37
C GLU A 375 1.97 6.72 -20.17
N ILE A 376 2.82 5.74 -19.90
CA ILE A 376 4.10 5.61 -20.59
C ILE A 376 3.89 5.14 -22.04
N VAL A 377 2.99 4.19 -22.27
CA VAL A 377 2.70 3.68 -23.62
C VAL A 377 1.98 4.73 -24.46
N GLY A 378 0.96 5.39 -23.90
CA GLY A 378 0.25 6.47 -24.58
C GLY A 378 1.12 7.69 -24.88
N SER A 379 2.07 8.03 -23.99
CA SER A 379 3.05 9.10 -24.23
C SER A 379 3.99 8.75 -25.40
N LEU A 380 4.49 7.51 -25.45
CA LEU A 380 5.31 7.06 -26.57
C LEU A 380 4.51 7.04 -27.89
N MET A 381 3.29 6.51 -27.86
CA MET A 381 2.40 6.54 -29.04
C MET A 381 2.07 7.97 -29.49
N SER A 382 1.84 8.89 -28.53
CA SER A 382 1.60 10.31 -28.86
C SER A 382 2.83 10.97 -29.48
N THR A 383 4.03 10.53 -29.10
CA THR A 383 5.29 10.99 -29.73
C THR A 383 5.38 10.48 -31.16
N CYS A 384 4.94 9.24 -31.44
CA CYS A 384 4.97 8.63 -32.78
C CYS A 384 3.89 9.23 -33.70
N TYR A 385 2.68 9.46 -33.22
CA TYR A 385 1.49 9.68 -34.03
C TYR A 385 0.82 11.05 -33.84
N GLY A 386 1.27 11.81 -32.82
CA GLY A 386 0.59 13.05 -32.43
C GLY A 386 -0.65 12.80 -31.57
N SER A 387 -1.03 13.80 -30.79
CA SER A 387 -2.14 13.72 -29.83
C SER A 387 -3.54 13.66 -30.47
N GLY A 388 -3.65 13.91 -31.76
CA GLY A 388 -4.92 13.84 -32.51
C GLY A 388 -5.42 12.43 -32.80
N SER A 389 -4.51 11.44 -32.79
CA SER A 389 -4.80 10.04 -33.15
C SER A 389 -4.55 9.07 -31.96
N VAL A 390 -4.16 9.59 -30.79
CA VAL A 390 -3.86 8.79 -29.60
C VAL A 390 -4.75 9.24 -28.45
N PHE A 391 -5.49 8.30 -27.87
CA PHE A 391 -6.44 8.56 -26.77
C PHE A 391 -6.03 7.77 -25.53
N VAL A 392 -5.70 8.47 -24.46
CA VAL A 392 -5.32 7.85 -23.17
C VAL A 392 -6.43 8.11 -22.17
N LEU A 393 -7.17 7.08 -21.82
CA LEU A 393 -8.36 7.20 -20.96
C LEU A 393 -8.31 6.25 -19.78
N ASN A 394 -9.12 6.60 -18.74
CA ASN A 394 -9.24 5.84 -17.52
C ASN A 394 -9.81 4.44 -17.76
N GLU A 395 -9.30 3.46 -17.03
CA GLU A 395 -9.70 2.06 -17.13
C GLU A 395 -11.15 1.79 -16.69
N ILE A 396 -11.69 2.55 -15.71
CA ILE A 396 -13.10 2.42 -15.32
C ILE A 396 -14.03 2.72 -16.51
N ALA A 397 -13.73 3.80 -17.24
CA ALA A 397 -14.48 4.16 -18.44
C ALA A 397 -14.39 3.08 -19.52
N ALA A 398 -13.19 2.57 -19.75
CA ALA A 398 -12.95 1.52 -20.76
C ALA A 398 -13.68 0.22 -20.41
N HIS A 399 -13.59 -0.23 -19.15
CA HIS A 399 -14.28 -1.43 -18.70
C HIS A 399 -15.80 -1.30 -18.75
N ALA A 400 -16.35 -0.13 -18.39
CA ALA A 400 -17.76 0.16 -18.46
C ALA A 400 -18.27 0.17 -19.92
N GLU A 401 -17.56 0.87 -20.80
CA GLU A 401 -17.92 0.95 -22.22
C GLU A 401 -17.92 -0.42 -22.90
N GLY A 402 -16.87 -1.23 -22.64
CA GLY A 402 -16.75 -2.58 -23.17
C GLY A 402 -17.85 -3.51 -22.66
N ALA A 403 -18.22 -3.42 -21.38
CA ALA A 403 -19.29 -4.22 -20.80
C ALA A 403 -20.67 -3.85 -21.38
N VAL A 404 -20.97 -2.55 -21.51
CA VAL A 404 -22.23 -2.07 -22.10
C VAL A 404 -22.33 -2.47 -23.57
N GLN A 405 -21.23 -2.48 -24.30
CA GLN A 405 -21.18 -2.97 -25.68
C GLN A 405 -21.51 -4.47 -25.76
N CYS A 406 -21.06 -5.26 -24.79
CA CYS A 406 -21.36 -6.70 -24.74
C CYS A 406 -22.83 -6.95 -24.36
N ASP A 407 -23.32 -6.30 -23.31
CA ASP A 407 -24.74 -6.39 -22.88
C ASP A 407 -25.22 -5.04 -22.32
N PRO A 408 -26.11 -4.33 -23.00
CA PRO A 408 -26.61 -3.02 -22.55
C PRO A 408 -27.40 -3.05 -21.22
N ARG A 409 -27.78 -4.23 -20.74
CA ARG A 409 -28.52 -4.41 -19.49
C ARG A 409 -27.62 -4.43 -18.25
N VAL A 410 -26.29 -4.51 -18.44
CA VAL A 410 -25.32 -4.57 -17.35
C VAL A 410 -25.50 -3.39 -16.41
N ASP A 411 -25.69 -3.69 -15.15
CA ASP A 411 -25.82 -2.69 -14.10
C ASP A 411 -24.72 -2.78 -13.03
N THR A 412 -24.02 -3.91 -12.96
CA THR A 412 -22.90 -4.14 -12.03
C THR A 412 -21.78 -4.89 -12.75
N ILE A 413 -20.58 -4.39 -12.63
CA ILE A 413 -19.37 -5.04 -13.18
C ILE A 413 -18.49 -5.47 -12.03
N PHE A 414 -18.12 -6.76 -12.01
CA PHE A 414 -17.05 -7.32 -11.20
C PHE A 414 -15.86 -7.55 -12.11
N GLU A 415 -14.89 -6.64 -12.04
CA GLU A 415 -13.63 -6.79 -12.76
C GLU A 415 -12.57 -7.31 -11.79
N ILE A 416 -11.99 -8.46 -12.12
CA ILE A 416 -10.87 -9.04 -11.38
C ILE A 416 -9.70 -9.19 -12.35
N GLY A 417 -8.76 -8.28 -12.23
CA GLY A 417 -7.50 -8.30 -12.96
C GLY A 417 -6.42 -9.11 -12.23
N GLY A 418 -5.19 -9.05 -12.75
CA GLY A 418 -4.06 -9.75 -12.13
C GLY A 418 -3.65 -9.15 -10.77
N GLN A 419 -3.67 -7.82 -10.64
CA GLN A 419 -3.23 -7.11 -9.43
C GLN A 419 -4.31 -6.22 -8.83
N ASP A 420 -5.14 -5.65 -9.69
CA ASP A 420 -6.20 -4.74 -9.33
C ASP A 420 -7.54 -5.43 -9.54
N ALA A 421 -8.49 -5.11 -8.69
CA ALA A 421 -9.87 -5.54 -8.81
C ALA A 421 -10.76 -4.30 -8.70
N LYS A 422 -11.81 -4.24 -9.51
CA LYS A 422 -12.71 -3.09 -9.60
C LYS A 422 -14.15 -3.52 -9.51
N TYR A 423 -14.89 -2.78 -8.72
CA TYR A 423 -16.34 -2.77 -8.71
C TYR A 423 -16.83 -1.54 -9.45
N ILE A 424 -17.74 -1.70 -10.41
CA ILE A 424 -18.35 -0.59 -11.16
C ILE A 424 -19.86 -0.77 -11.16
N ARG A 425 -20.58 0.28 -10.76
CA ARG A 425 -22.03 0.34 -10.79
C ARG A 425 -22.48 1.20 -11.95
N LEU A 426 -23.41 0.69 -12.75
CA LEU A 426 -23.97 1.39 -13.89
C LEU A 426 -25.45 1.70 -13.66
N SER A 427 -25.89 2.81 -14.21
CA SER A 427 -27.30 3.16 -14.36
C SER A 427 -27.50 3.71 -15.79
N GLN A 428 -28.35 3.04 -16.55
CA GLN A 428 -28.60 3.39 -17.96
C GLN A 428 -27.30 3.52 -18.79
N GLY A 429 -26.37 2.59 -18.60
CA GLY A 429 -25.09 2.53 -19.30
C GLY A 429 -24.05 3.56 -18.81
N ARG A 430 -24.33 4.37 -17.78
CA ARG A 430 -23.41 5.35 -17.19
C ARG A 430 -22.86 4.87 -15.86
N VAL A 431 -21.60 5.14 -15.59
CA VAL A 431 -20.97 4.84 -14.29
C VAL A 431 -21.53 5.79 -13.24
N VAL A 432 -22.16 5.23 -12.20
CA VAL A 432 -22.71 5.99 -11.07
C VAL A 432 -21.89 5.79 -9.79
N ASP A 433 -21.17 4.68 -9.67
CA ASP A 433 -20.25 4.42 -8.57
C ASP A 433 -19.14 3.48 -9.05
N ALA A 434 -17.94 3.63 -8.51
CA ALA A 434 -16.83 2.75 -8.77
C ALA A 434 -15.93 2.66 -7.54
N ALA A 435 -15.39 1.47 -7.31
CA ALA A 435 -14.40 1.21 -6.29
C ALA A 435 -13.30 0.31 -6.82
N MET A 436 -12.13 0.40 -6.21
CA MET A 436 -10.99 -0.44 -6.50
C MET A 436 -10.43 -0.98 -5.18
N ASN A 437 -9.72 -2.10 -5.24
CA ASN A 437 -8.95 -2.54 -4.08
C ASN A 437 -7.99 -1.45 -3.62
N GLU A 438 -7.93 -1.20 -2.32
CA GLU A 438 -7.12 -0.11 -1.77
C GLU A 438 -5.63 -0.38 -1.96
N ALA A 439 -5.03 -1.25 -1.19
CA ALA A 439 -3.63 -1.61 -1.36
C ALA A 439 -3.44 -3.13 -1.42
N CYS A 440 -4.51 -3.88 -1.21
CA CYS A 440 -4.45 -5.32 -1.02
C CYS A 440 -4.82 -6.08 -2.29
N SER A 441 -3.93 -6.93 -2.80
CA SER A 441 -4.22 -7.86 -3.90
C SER A 441 -5.07 -9.09 -3.48
N ALA A 442 -5.52 -9.15 -2.23
CA ALA A 442 -6.51 -10.13 -1.81
C ALA A 442 -7.80 -9.88 -2.61
N GLY A 443 -8.28 -10.86 -3.33
CA GLY A 443 -9.40 -10.71 -4.26
C GLY A 443 -8.98 -10.40 -5.71
N THR A 444 -7.73 -10.69 -6.10
CA THR A 444 -7.21 -10.53 -7.46
C THR A 444 -6.69 -11.84 -8.05
N GLY A 445 -6.46 -11.85 -9.37
CA GLY A 445 -6.01 -13.05 -10.09
C GLY A 445 -4.63 -13.54 -9.65
N SER A 446 -3.72 -12.66 -9.26
CA SER A 446 -2.40 -13.09 -8.80
C SER A 446 -2.44 -13.84 -7.49
N PHE A 447 -3.49 -13.65 -6.69
CA PHE A 447 -3.72 -14.47 -5.50
C PHE A 447 -3.95 -15.94 -5.89
N ILE A 448 -4.75 -16.19 -6.96
CA ILE A 448 -5.00 -17.53 -7.49
C ILE A 448 -3.69 -18.20 -7.91
N GLU A 449 -2.89 -17.49 -8.72
CA GLU A 449 -1.62 -18.00 -9.22
C GLU A 449 -0.63 -18.30 -8.09
N GLU A 450 -0.49 -17.39 -7.14
CA GLU A 450 0.44 -17.52 -6.01
C GLU A 450 0.10 -18.71 -5.10
N GLN A 451 -1.19 -18.95 -4.86
CA GLN A 451 -1.57 -20.10 -4.04
C GLN A 451 -1.55 -21.41 -4.84
N GLY A 452 -1.95 -21.37 -6.12
CA GLY A 452 -1.99 -22.54 -6.99
C GLY A 452 -0.63 -23.20 -7.21
N ARG A 453 0.42 -22.41 -7.39
CA ARG A 453 1.81 -22.90 -7.58
C ARG A 453 2.39 -23.68 -6.38
N LYS A 454 1.74 -23.64 -5.23
CA LYS A 454 2.18 -24.36 -4.03
C LYS A 454 1.77 -25.82 -4.01
N PHE A 455 0.85 -26.23 -4.87
CA PHE A 455 0.34 -27.60 -4.93
C PHE A 455 1.09 -28.41 -5.97
N GLN A 456 1.41 -29.67 -5.64
CA GLN A 456 2.00 -30.60 -6.59
C GLN A 456 1.01 -30.95 -7.70
N GLY A 457 1.50 -31.06 -8.94
CA GLY A 457 0.72 -31.48 -10.09
C GLY A 457 -0.23 -30.41 -10.63
N ILE A 458 -0.10 -29.16 -10.21
CA ILE A 458 -0.84 -28.01 -10.76
C ILE A 458 0.13 -27.05 -11.44
N ASP A 459 0.18 -27.11 -12.77
CA ASP A 459 1.12 -26.34 -13.58
C ASP A 459 0.52 -25.08 -14.20
N SER A 460 -0.81 -24.90 -14.10
CA SER A 460 -1.51 -23.76 -14.68
C SER A 460 -2.75 -23.35 -13.90
N VAL A 461 -3.13 -22.07 -14.03
CA VAL A 461 -4.39 -21.52 -13.47
C VAL A 461 -5.64 -22.22 -14.06
N VAL A 462 -5.56 -22.69 -15.30
CA VAL A 462 -6.64 -23.44 -15.93
C VAL A 462 -6.85 -24.76 -15.22
N GLN A 463 -5.77 -25.52 -14.98
CA GLN A 463 -5.81 -26.77 -14.24
C GLN A 463 -6.32 -26.56 -12.80
N LEU A 464 -5.86 -25.49 -12.12
CA LEU A 464 -6.34 -25.12 -10.79
C LEU A 464 -7.87 -24.92 -10.78
N GLY A 465 -8.41 -24.25 -11.80
CA GLY A 465 -9.85 -24.07 -11.95
C GLY A 465 -10.62 -25.39 -12.17
N CYS A 466 -10.03 -26.31 -12.95
CA CYS A 466 -10.62 -27.64 -13.14
C CYS A 466 -10.62 -28.45 -11.83
N GLU A 467 -9.55 -28.41 -11.06
CA GLU A 467 -9.45 -29.04 -9.73
C GLU A 467 -10.51 -28.49 -8.75
N ALA A 468 -10.70 -27.16 -8.74
CA ALA A 468 -11.72 -26.51 -7.90
C ALA A 468 -13.15 -26.96 -8.25
N LEU A 469 -13.44 -27.15 -9.53
CA LEU A 469 -14.76 -27.58 -10.02
C LEU A 469 -14.98 -29.10 -9.86
N ALA A 470 -13.91 -29.89 -9.85
CA ALA A 470 -13.96 -31.33 -9.63
C ALA A 470 -14.13 -31.70 -8.14
N ALA A 471 -13.99 -30.74 -7.23
CA ALA A 471 -14.15 -31.00 -5.80
C ALA A 471 -15.60 -31.33 -5.44
N ASP A 472 -15.80 -32.39 -4.65
CA ASP A 472 -17.12 -32.77 -4.11
C ASP A 472 -17.64 -31.75 -3.08
N SER A 473 -16.72 -31.05 -2.40
CA SER A 473 -16.98 -29.95 -1.47
C SER A 473 -15.79 -29.00 -1.43
N GLY A 474 -16.00 -27.78 -0.92
CA GLY A 474 -14.93 -26.86 -0.57
C GLY A 474 -14.74 -26.76 0.93
N VAL A 475 -13.75 -25.99 1.38
CA VAL A 475 -13.57 -25.64 2.80
C VAL A 475 -13.46 -24.13 2.97
N SER A 476 -13.99 -23.62 4.08
CA SER A 476 -13.91 -22.21 4.41
C SER A 476 -12.50 -21.87 4.89
N LEU A 477 -11.75 -21.15 4.06
CA LEU A 477 -10.41 -20.65 4.40
C LEU A 477 -10.44 -19.22 4.97
N GLY A 478 -11.62 -18.60 5.04
CA GLY A 478 -11.79 -17.25 5.56
C GLY A 478 -11.22 -16.14 4.67
N GLN A 479 -11.14 -14.94 5.24
CA GLN A 479 -10.71 -13.73 4.53
C GLN A 479 -9.29 -13.36 4.94
N HIS A 480 -8.32 -13.84 4.19
CA HIS A 480 -6.91 -13.58 4.44
C HIS A 480 -6.25 -12.92 3.23
N CYS A 481 -5.20 -12.13 3.45
CA CYS A 481 -4.34 -11.71 2.35
C CYS A 481 -3.54 -12.91 1.83
N SER A 482 -2.93 -12.77 0.65
CA SER A 482 -2.19 -13.87 0.00
C SER A 482 -1.09 -14.48 0.89
N VAL A 483 -0.57 -13.69 1.81
CA VAL A 483 0.48 -14.08 2.75
C VAL A 483 -0.06 -14.95 3.88
N PHE A 484 -1.08 -14.49 4.58
CA PHE A 484 -1.71 -15.27 5.66
C PHE A 484 -2.48 -16.48 5.14
N MET A 485 -2.98 -16.43 3.91
CA MET A 485 -3.63 -17.58 3.27
C MET A 485 -2.69 -18.78 3.15
N ALA A 486 -1.39 -18.53 2.92
CA ALA A 486 -0.42 -19.61 2.90
C ALA A 486 -0.38 -20.41 4.22
N GLU A 487 -0.52 -19.72 5.35
CA GLU A 487 -0.56 -20.34 6.67
C GLU A 487 -1.83 -21.17 6.86
N VAL A 488 -2.96 -20.65 6.45
CA VAL A 488 -4.25 -21.35 6.52
C VAL A 488 -4.25 -22.60 5.62
N ILE A 489 -3.67 -22.50 4.43
CA ILE A 489 -3.49 -23.65 3.53
C ILE A 489 -2.58 -24.71 4.19
N ASP A 490 -1.45 -24.30 4.76
CA ASP A 490 -0.52 -25.21 5.44
C ASP A 490 -1.21 -25.95 6.61
N GLU A 491 -2.07 -25.24 7.36
CA GLU A 491 -2.85 -25.82 8.44
C GLU A 491 -3.94 -26.78 7.91
N ALA A 492 -4.60 -26.44 6.82
CA ALA A 492 -5.58 -27.31 6.17
C ALA A 492 -4.94 -28.59 5.62
N VAL A 493 -3.78 -28.49 4.96
CA VAL A 493 -2.99 -29.65 4.50
C VAL A 493 -2.56 -30.52 5.68
N ALA A 494 -2.02 -29.90 6.74
CA ALA A 494 -1.62 -30.62 7.96
C ALA A 494 -2.79 -31.30 8.66
N SER A 495 -4.01 -30.83 8.48
CA SER A 495 -5.25 -31.43 8.99
C SER A 495 -5.83 -32.53 8.09
N GLY A 496 -5.17 -32.85 6.97
CA GLY A 496 -5.58 -33.89 6.03
C GLY A 496 -6.78 -33.51 5.15
N VAL A 497 -7.02 -32.22 4.94
CA VAL A 497 -8.07 -31.75 4.01
C VAL A 497 -7.66 -32.09 2.57
N PRO A 498 -8.55 -32.65 1.73
CA PRO A 498 -8.22 -32.95 0.33
C PRO A 498 -7.80 -31.69 -0.44
N GLN A 499 -6.76 -31.83 -1.29
CA GLN A 499 -6.24 -30.72 -2.10
C GLN A 499 -7.33 -30.03 -2.92
N THR A 500 -8.22 -30.81 -3.56
CA THR A 500 -9.34 -30.25 -4.36
C THR A 500 -10.27 -29.37 -3.53
N ALA A 501 -10.57 -29.78 -2.29
CA ALA A 501 -11.39 -29.00 -1.37
C ALA A 501 -10.72 -27.69 -0.92
N ILE A 502 -9.39 -27.73 -0.68
CA ILE A 502 -8.59 -26.53 -0.38
C ILE A 502 -8.58 -25.58 -1.57
N VAL A 503 -8.38 -26.10 -2.78
CA VAL A 503 -8.37 -25.30 -4.01
C VAL A 503 -9.73 -24.65 -4.25
N ALA A 504 -10.84 -25.36 -4.05
CA ALA A 504 -12.18 -24.79 -4.11
C ALA A 504 -12.38 -23.66 -3.06
N GLY A 505 -11.85 -23.86 -1.85
CA GLY A 505 -11.84 -22.86 -0.78
C GLY A 505 -11.05 -21.59 -1.12
N ILE A 506 -9.96 -21.69 -1.91
CA ILE A 506 -9.19 -20.54 -2.38
C ILE A 506 -10.06 -19.65 -3.27
N TYR A 507 -10.78 -20.21 -4.25
CA TYR A 507 -11.69 -19.44 -5.11
C TYR A 507 -12.77 -18.74 -4.32
N ASP A 508 -13.28 -19.40 -3.31
CA ASP A 508 -14.28 -18.81 -2.40
C ASP A 508 -13.72 -17.64 -1.59
N SER A 509 -12.54 -17.82 -0.99
CA SER A 509 -11.87 -16.79 -0.20
C SER A 509 -11.57 -15.54 -1.01
N ILE A 510 -11.19 -15.67 -2.30
CA ILE A 510 -10.96 -14.54 -3.20
C ILE A 510 -12.21 -13.71 -3.35
N ILE A 511 -13.35 -14.36 -3.58
CA ILE A 511 -14.62 -13.63 -3.75
C ILE A 511 -15.07 -13.02 -2.42
N GLN A 512 -14.86 -13.67 -1.28
CA GLN A 512 -15.13 -13.06 0.03
C GLN A 512 -14.28 -11.78 0.22
N ASN A 513 -13.00 -11.85 -0.10
CA ASN A 513 -12.11 -10.68 -0.05
C ASN A 513 -12.58 -9.57 -1.01
N TYR A 514 -12.96 -9.92 -2.24
CA TYR A 514 -13.47 -8.98 -3.22
C TYR A 514 -14.76 -8.28 -2.73
N LEU A 515 -15.74 -9.05 -2.26
CA LEU A 515 -17.00 -8.51 -1.80
C LEU A 515 -16.85 -7.59 -0.59
N ASN A 516 -15.93 -7.90 0.33
CA ASN A 516 -15.76 -7.12 1.55
C ASN A 516 -14.79 -5.94 1.40
N ARG A 517 -13.74 -6.07 0.60
CA ARG A 517 -12.67 -5.06 0.49
C ARG A 517 -12.74 -4.20 -0.77
N VAL A 518 -13.30 -4.71 -1.87
CA VAL A 518 -13.45 -3.96 -3.13
C VAL A 518 -14.85 -3.39 -3.23
N LYS A 519 -15.86 -4.25 -3.22
CA LYS A 519 -17.26 -3.82 -3.24
C LYS A 519 -17.66 -3.12 -1.93
N GLY A 520 -17.24 -3.66 -0.78
CA GLY A 520 -17.59 -3.14 0.54
C GLY A 520 -19.10 -3.12 0.76
N SER A 521 -19.62 -2.05 1.35
CA SER A 521 -21.06 -1.85 1.61
C SER A 521 -21.89 -1.47 0.37
N ARG A 522 -21.26 -1.34 -0.81
CA ARG A 522 -21.94 -0.91 -2.04
C ARG A 522 -22.95 -1.96 -2.53
N SER A 523 -24.03 -1.49 -3.15
CA SER A 523 -25.10 -2.35 -3.63
C SER A 523 -24.70 -3.14 -4.88
N VAL A 524 -25.18 -4.37 -5.01
CA VAL A 524 -25.12 -5.16 -6.24
C VAL A 524 -26.46 -5.05 -6.96
N GLY A 525 -26.43 -4.88 -8.27
CA GLY A 525 -27.65 -4.81 -9.08
C GLY A 525 -28.18 -6.19 -9.47
N LYS A 526 -28.98 -6.21 -10.51
CA LYS A 526 -29.66 -7.44 -11.00
C LYS A 526 -28.81 -8.21 -12.02
N VAL A 527 -27.98 -7.50 -12.80
CA VAL A 527 -27.19 -8.08 -13.90
C VAL A 527 -25.71 -7.87 -13.58
N ILE A 528 -25.09 -8.91 -13.03
CA ILE A 528 -23.67 -8.93 -12.68
C ILE A 528 -22.88 -9.39 -13.89
N PHE A 529 -21.97 -8.54 -14.37
CA PHE A 529 -21.06 -8.83 -15.46
C PHE A 529 -19.65 -9.05 -14.93
N CYS A 530 -19.12 -10.25 -15.12
CA CYS A 530 -17.79 -10.66 -14.62
C CYS A 530 -16.77 -10.57 -15.74
N GLN A 531 -15.72 -9.76 -15.56
CA GLN A 531 -14.67 -9.57 -16.55
C GLN A 531 -13.27 -9.56 -15.91
N GLY A 532 -12.23 -9.68 -16.72
CA GLY A 532 -10.84 -9.89 -16.33
C GLY A 532 -10.40 -11.33 -16.59
N MET A 533 -9.08 -11.53 -16.81
CA MET A 533 -8.52 -12.85 -17.19
C MET A 533 -8.90 -13.99 -16.22
N PRO A 534 -8.97 -13.81 -14.90
CA PRO A 534 -9.36 -14.87 -13.97
C PRO A 534 -10.75 -15.47 -14.25
N PHE A 535 -11.66 -14.72 -14.86
CA PHE A 535 -12.98 -15.21 -15.26
C PHE A 535 -12.96 -16.07 -16.54
N SER A 536 -11.78 -16.35 -17.08
CA SER A 536 -11.63 -17.43 -18.07
C SER A 536 -11.93 -18.80 -17.47
N SER A 537 -11.77 -18.96 -16.14
CA SER A 537 -12.19 -20.13 -15.37
C SER A 537 -13.62 -19.96 -14.84
N ASP A 538 -14.46 -21.01 -15.01
CA ASP A 538 -15.81 -21.04 -14.44
C ASP A 538 -15.82 -21.16 -12.92
N ALA A 539 -14.73 -21.64 -12.31
CA ALA A 539 -14.64 -21.76 -10.85
C ALA A 539 -14.80 -20.41 -10.15
N LEU A 540 -14.19 -19.35 -10.70
CA LEU A 540 -14.33 -18.01 -10.11
C LEU A 540 -15.75 -17.44 -10.30
N ALA A 541 -16.36 -17.64 -11.46
CA ALA A 541 -17.72 -17.22 -11.72
C ALA A 541 -18.74 -17.98 -10.85
N ALA A 542 -18.54 -19.29 -10.65
CA ALA A 542 -19.33 -20.10 -9.73
C ALA A 542 -19.21 -19.63 -8.27
N ALA A 543 -18.00 -19.23 -7.83
CA ALA A 543 -17.79 -18.65 -6.51
C ALA A 543 -18.54 -17.31 -6.35
N VAL A 544 -18.56 -16.44 -7.39
CA VAL A 544 -19.37 -15.21 -7.39
C VAL A 544 -20.85 -15.56 -7.27
N ALA A 545 -21.35 -16.47 -8.10
CA ALA A 545 -22.76 -16.88 -8.07
C ALA A 545 -23.17 -17.47 -6.71
N ARG A 546 -22.30 -18.27 -6.10
CA ARG A 546 -22.51 -18.84 -4.75
C ARG A 546 -22.61 -17.75 -3.69
N GLN A 547 -21.68 -16.82 -3.66
CA GLN A 547 -21.57 -15.80 -2.61
C GLN A 547 -22.62 -14.69 -2.74
N THR A 548 -23.03 -14.36 -3.97
CA THR A 548 -24.01 -13.31 -4.22
C THR A 548 -25.45 -13.85 -4.30
N GLY A 549 -25.61 -15.16 -4.50
CA GLY A 549 -26.91 -15.78 -4.78
C GLY A 549 -27.52 -15.36 -6.14
N SER A 550 -26.76 -14.67 -6.99
CA SER A 550 -27.23 -14.07 -8.25
C SER A 550 -26.74 -14.85 -9.46
N GLU A 551 -27.46 -14.67 -10.60
CA GLU A 551 -26.94 -15.04 -11.92
C GLU A 551 -25.82 -14.10 -12.32
N VAL A 552 -24.73 -14.64 -12.89
CA VAL A 552 -23.59 -13.88 -13.37
C VAL A 552 -23.39 -14.10 -14.87
N ILE A 553 -23.00 -13.04 -15.57
CA ILE A 553 -22.71 -13.07 -17.00
C ILE A 553 -21.22 -12.96 -17.22
N VAL A 554 -20.65 -13.86 -18.01
CA VAL A 554 -19.24 -13.84 -18.41
C VAL A 554 -19.14 -13.67 -19.92
N PRO A 555 -18.44 -12.64 -20.43
CA PRO A 555 -18.25 -12.48 -21.87
C PRO A 555 -17.33 -13.57 -22.45
N PRO A 556 -17.31 -13.79 -23.77
CA PRO A 556 -16.52 -14.85 -24.39
C PRO A 556 -15.01 -14.64 -24.22
N SER A 557 -14.58 -13.41 -24.15
CA SER A 557 -13.18 -13.02 -23.89
C SER A 557 -13.13 -12.03 -22.71
N PRO A 558 -13.26 -12.52 -21.47
CA PRO A 558 -13.40 -11.65 -20.30
C PRO A 558 -12.17 -10.77 -20.04
N GLY A 559 -10.98 -11.20 -20.48
CA GLY A 559 -9.72 -10.48 -20.32
C GLY A 559 -9.54 -9.29 -21.28
N THR A 560 -10.29 -9.21 -22.39
CA THR A 560 -10.08 -8.19 -23.43
C THR A 560 -11.15 -7.08 -23.44
N VAL A 561 -12.11 -7.13 -22.52
CA VAL A 561 -13.21 -6.14 -22.44
C VAL A 561 -12.69 -4.71 -22.27
N GLY A 562 -11.64 -4.50 -21.46
CA GLY A 562 -10.99 -3.18 -21.31
C GLY A 562 -10.38 -2.67 -22.61
N ALA A 563 -9.71 -3.55 -23.37
CA ALA A 563 -9.13 -3.20 -24.67
C ALA A 563 -10.20 -2.89 -25.71
N LEU A 564 -11.32 -3.63 -25.73
CA LEU A 564 -12.49 -3.32 -26.56
C LEU A 564 -13.07 -1.95 -26.20
N GLY A 565 -13.26 -1.70 -24.91
CA GLY A 565 -13.85 -0.45 -24.41
C GLY A 565 -13.00 0.78 -24.75
N ILE A 566 -11.68 0.71 -24.62
CA ILE A 566 -10.82 1.84 -25.00
C ILE A 566 -10.80 2.06 -26.52
N ALA A 567 -10.92 1.01 -27.34
CA ALA A 567 -11.08 1.16 -28.79
C ALA A 567 -12.39 1.88 -29.15
N LEU A 568 -13.49 1.52 -28.46
CA LEU A 568 -14.79 2.19 -28.63
C LEU A 568 -14.76 3.66 -28.20
N LEU A 569 -14.13 3.96 -27.07
CA LEU A 569 -13.94 5.33 -26.60
C LEU A 569 -13.06 6.14 -27.55
N ALA A 570 -11.97 5.54 -28.04
CA ALA A 570 -11.11 6.18 -29.05
C ALA A 570 -11.89 6.50 -30.35
N ARG A 571 -12.79 5.60 -30.76
CA ARG A 571 -13.70 5.82 -31.89
C ARG A 571 -14.62 7.03 -31.65
N LYS A 572 -15.21 7.13 -30.46
CA LYS A 572 -16.08 8.26 -30.08
C LYS A 572 -15.32 9.58 -30.06
N GLU A 573 -14.13 9.60 -29.49
CA GLU A 573 -13.29 10.79 -29.37
C GLU A 573 -12.69 11.22 -30.73
N LEU A 574 -12.38 10.26 -31.62
CA LEU A 574 -11.86 10.54 -32.93
C LEU A 574 -12.90 11.29 -33.80
N GLY A 575 -14.19 10.88 -33.72
CA GLY A 575 -15.26 11.47 -34.51
C GLY A 575 -14.94 11.45 -36.00
N GLU A 576 -15.15 12.57 -36.69
CA GLU A 576 -14.92 12.75 -38.14
C GLU A 576 -13.45 13.08 -38.50
N ARG A 577 -12.54 13.18 -37.52
CA ARG A 577 -11.13 13.50 -37.78
C ARG A 577 -10.49 12.39 -38.61
N ARG A 578 -9.74 12.78 -39.65
CA ARG A 578 -8.98 11.83 -40.47
C ARG A 578 -7.58 11.67 -39.85
N GLY A 579 -7.30 10.52 -39.26
CA GLY A 579 -5.98 10.10 -38.81
C GLY A 579 -5.52 8.86 -39.56
N ARG A 580 -4.22 8.70 -39.76
CA ARG A 580 -3.60 7.47 -40.21
C ARG A 580 -2.35 7.20 -39.40
N ILE A 581 -2.23 5.99 -38.91
CA ILE A 581 -1.14 5.54 -38.08
C ILE A 581 -0.29 4.55 -38.84
N ASP A 582 1.02 4.74 -38.82
CA ASP A 582 1.99 3.76 -39.29
C ASP A 582 2.51 2.95 -38.09
N PRO A 583 2.12 1.68 -37.93
CA PRO A 583 2.60 0.83 -36.84
C PRO A 583 4.13 0.72 -36.75
N ALA A 584 4.84 0.78 -37.86
CA ALA A 584 6.29 0.65 -37.91
C ALA A 584 7.01 1.72 -37.08
N ARG A 585 6.46 2.93 -37.01
CA ARG A 585 7.04 4.01 -36.20
C ARG A 585 7.05 3.69 -34.69
N PHE A 586 5.98 3.06 -34.18
CA PHE A 586 5.92 2.65 -32.79
C PHE A 586 6.81 1.43 -32.50
N LEU A 587 6.88 0.50 -33.43
CA LEU A 587 7.76 -0.68 -33.30
C LEU A 587 9.24 -0.30 -33.25
N ALA A 588 9.65 0.72 -34.04
CA ALA A 588 11.02 1.23 -34.06
C ALA A 588 11.35 2.22 -32.90
N ALA A 589 10.33 2.68 -32.19
CA ALA A 589 10.52 3.68 -31.14
C ALA A 589 11.20 3.10 -29.90
N VAL A 590 12.16 3.86 -29.33
CA VAL A 590 12.92 3.46 -28.14
C VAL A 590 12.77 4.50 -27.04
N VAL A 591 12.46 4.06 -25.82
CA VAL A 591 12.56 4.89 -24.62
C VAL A 591 14.00 4.82 -24.11
N VAL A 592 14.73 5.93 -24.26
CA VAL A 592 16.15 6.02 -23.89
C VAL A 592 16.30 6.30 -22.39
N LYS A 593 15.45 7.19 -21.86
CA LYS A 593 15.52 7.60 -20.46
C LYS A 593 14.15 8.04 -19.98
N LYS A 594 13.87 7.69 -18.75
CA LYS A 594 12.78 8.26 -17.97
C LYS A 594 13.36 8.93 -16.73
N ASP A 595 12.91 10.14 -16.45
CA ASP A 595 13.26 10.85 -15.23
C ASP A 595 12.07 11.66 -14.70
N VAL A 596 12.21 12.07 -13.46
CA VAL A 596 11.25 12.93 -12.77
C VAL A 596 11.99 14.13 -12.24
N PHE A 597 11.42 15.31 -12.41
CA PHE A 597 12.00 16.51 -11.85
C PHE A 597 10.93 17.38 -11.16
N VAL A 598 11.38 18.23 -10.25
CA VAL A 598 10.51 19.20 -9.58
C VAL A 598 10.51 20.48 -10.37
N CYS A 599 9.33 20.97 -10.76
CA CYS A 599 9.17 22.24 -11.43
C CYS A 599 9.68 23.39 -10.54
N LYS A 600 10.62 24.18 -11.04
CA LYS A 600 11.14 25.38 -10.39
C LYS A 600 10.55 26.68 -10.98
N SER A 601 9.68 26.56 -11.99
CA SER A 601 9.08 27.70 -12.69
C SER A 601 7.93 28.28 -11.86
N THR A 602 7.82 29.58 -11.88
CA THR A 602 6.64 30.34 -11.42
C THR A 602 5.70 30.69 -12.57
N LYS A 603 6.10 30.42 -13.82
CA LYS A 603 5.22 30.59 -15.00
C LYS A 603 4.18 29.48 -15.00
N GLY A 604 2.94 29.82 -15.33
CA GLY A 604 1.85 28.85 -15.41
C GLY A 604 1.14 28.53 -14.09
N CYS A 605 1.67 28.96 -12.96
CA CYS A 605 1.03 28.83 -11.65
C CYS A 605 0.77 30.19 -10.96
N GLY A 606 0.62 31.27 -11.77
CA GLY A 606 0.31 32.61 -11.24
C GLY A 606 1.38 33.19 -10.29
N GLY A 607 2.64 32.82 -10.43
CA GLY A 607 3.73 33.25 -9.54
C GLY A 607 3.93 32.37 -8.30
N ALA A 608 3.07 31.37 -8.09
CA ALA A 608 2.98 30.62 -6.84
C ALA A 608 4.16 29.66 -6.57
N GLY A 609 4.86 29.22 -7.62
CA GLY A 609 6.00 28.29 -7.48
C GLY A 609 5.60 26.96 -6.83
N ASN A 610 4.59 26.25 -7.37
CA ASN A 610 3.97 25.05 -6.77
C ASN A 610 4.92 23.86 -6.63
N ARG A 611 6.14 23.91 -7.20
CA ARG A 611 7.13 22.82 -7.15
C ARG A 611 6.56 21.45 -7.51
N CYS A 612 5.67 21.41 -8.54
CA CYS A 612 5.03 20.20 -9.01
C CYS A 612 6.08 19.17 -9.47
N ARG A 613 5.79 17.90 -9.22
CA ARG A 613 6.50 16.78 -9.81
C ARG A 613 6.11 16.64 -11.28
N ILE A 614 7.10 16.57 -12.17
CA ILE A 614 6.93 16.43 -13.62
C ILE A 614 7.62 15.17 -14.08
N ASP A 615 6.87 14.30 -14.72
CA ASP A 615 7.40 13.12 -15.39
C ASP A 615 7.93 13.50 -16.77
N ARG A 616 9.06 12.93 -17.19
CA ARG A 616 9.66 13.15 -18.50
C ARG A 616 10.17 11.84 -19.07
N ILE A 617 9.83 11.55 -20.34
CA ILE A 617 10.50 10.50 -21.12
C ILE A 617 11.33 11.13 -22.23
N GLN A 618 12.48 10.53 -22.48
CA GLN A 618 13.31 10.79 -23.65
C GLN A 618 13.20 9.58 -24.57
N THR A 619 12.80 9.82 -25.80
CA THR A 619 12.55 8.77 -26.79
C THR A 619 13.33 9.04 -28.04
N VAL A 620 13.63 7.99 -28.80
CA VAL A 620 14.11 8.08 -30.17
C VAL A 620 13.01 7.49 -31.05
N VAL A 621 12.50 8.31 -31.96
CA VAL A 621 11.48 7.94 -32.96
C VAL A 621 12.02 8.39 -34.32
N ASP A 622 12.06 7.49 -35.32
CA ASP A 622 12.65 7.75 -36.66
C ASP A 622 14.09 8.30 -36.59
N GLY A 623 14.89 7.84 -35.62
CA GLY A 623 16.26 8.31 -35.40
C GLY A 623 16.38 9.69 -34.74
N VAL A 624 15.25 10.37 -34.45
CA VAL A 624 15.23 11.70 -33.84
C VAL A 624 14.93 11.60 -32.36
N GLY A 625 15.80 12.17 -31.53
CA GLY A 625 15.59 12.26 -30.08
C GLY A 625 14.50 13.28 -29.74
N GLN A 626 13.49 12.86 -28.98
CA GLN A 626 12.37 13.69 -28.54
C GLN A 626 12.23 13.63 -27.03
N LYS A 627 11.62 14.68 -26.44
CA LYS A 627 11.29 14.75 -25.00
C LYS A 627 9.81 15.00 -24.84
N PHE A 628 9.17 14.14 -24.09
CA PHE A 628 7.76 14.28 -23.75
C PHE A 628 7.64 14.44 -22.23
N THR A 629 6.86 15.44 -21.79
CA THR A 629 6.65 15.75 -20.38
C THR A 629 5.16 15.78 -20.06
N TRP A 630 4.81 15.31 -18.86
CA TRP A 630 3.44 15.38 -18.35
C TRP A 630 3.44 15.55 -16.81
N GLY A 631 2.29 15.90 -16.27
CA GLY A 631 2.10 16.16 -14.85
C GLY A 631 2.09 17.64 -14.49
N GLY A 632 1.93 17.91 -13.20
CA GLY A 632 1.81 19.24 -12.63
C GLY A 632 0.41 19.87 -12.76
N GLY A 633 0.10 20.83 -11.88
CA GLY A 633 -1.20 21.48 -11.77
C GLY A 633 -1.51 22.50 -12.88
N CYS A 634 -0.56 22.85 -13.75
CA CYS A 634 -0.73 23.78 -14.87
C CYS A 634 -0.35 23.15 -16.22
N SER A 635 -0.62 23.85 -17.31
CA SER A 635 -0.35 23.37 -18.68
C SER A 635 1.11 23.49 -19.14
N LEU A 636 2.01 24.02 -18.31
CA LEU A 636 3.39 24.33 -18.71
C LEU A 636 4.16 23.13 -19.25
N TYR A 637 3.97 21.96 -18.64
CA TYR A 637 4.65 20.72 -19.00
C TYR A 637 3.72 19.63 -19.59
N ASP A 638 2.42 19.90 -19.67
CA ASP A 638 1.44 18.93 -20.15
C ASP A 638 0.94 19.31 -21.56
N ARG A 639 1.86 19.34 -22.48
CA ARG A 639 1.57 19.69 -23.88
C ARG A 639 1.11 18.44 -24.62
N GLY A 640 -0.14 18.43 -25.06
CA GLY A 640 -0.66 17.39 -25.93
C GLY A 640 -1.53 16.31 -25.28
N THR A 641 -1.76 16.31 -23.95
CA THR A 641 -2.66 15.35 -23.32
C THR A 641 -4.13 15.71 -23.43
N GLY A 642 -4.46 16.94 -23.85
CA GLY A 642 -5.85 17.43 -23.96
C GLY A 642 -6.59 17.57 -22.63
N ARG A 643 -5.93 17.35 -21.50
CA ARG A 643 -6.53 17.42 -20.16
C ARG A 643 -6.88 18.87 -19.79
N ARG A 644 -8.08 19.08 -19.29
CA ARG A 644 -8.51 20.38 -18.77
C ARG A 644 -7.76 20.65 -17.45
N LYS A 645 -6.91 21.68 -17.43
CA LYS A 645 -6.17 22.14 -16.27
C LYS A 645 -6.89 23.25 -15.53
N LEU A 646 -6.54 23.42 -14.25
CA LEU A 646 -7.00 24.59 -13.50
C LEU A 646 -6.42 25.87 -14.11
N PRO A 647 -7.16 26.99 -14.10
CA PRO A 647 -6.63 28.30 -14.44
C PRO A 647 -5.42 28.66 -13.56
N ASP A 648 -4.43 29.37 -14.11
CA ASP A 648 -3.20 29.76 -13.37
C ASP A 648 -3.48 30.55 -12.09
N ARG A 649 -4.57 31.33 -12.06
CA ARG A 649 -5.03 32.12 -10.89
C ARG A 649 -5.92 31.35 -9.92
N ALA A 650 -6.13 30.03 -10.11
CA ALA A 650 -7.00 29.25 -9.24
C ALA A 650 -6.48 29.28 -7.80
N PRO A 651 -7.33 29.54 -6.80
CA PRO A 651 -6.95 29.52 -5.39
C PRO A 651 -6.36 28.15 -5.00
N ASP A 652 -5.52 28.16 -3.98
CA ASP A 652 -4.94 26.97 -3.40
C ASP A 652 -5.09 26.99 -1.88
N PRO A 653 -6.26 26.62 -1.34
CA PRO A 653 -6.53 26.70 0.10
C PRO A 653 -5.54 25.92 0.95
N PHE A 654 -4.99 24.80 0.46
CA PHE A 654 -3.95 24.06 1.17
C PHE A 654 -2.67 24.87 1.36
N ARG A 655 -2.16 25.41 0.28
CA ARG A 655 -0.94 26.23 0.32
C ARG A 655 -1.15 27.56 1.04
N GLU A 656 -2.28 28.22 0.78
CA GLU A 656 -2.56 29.53 1.37
C GLU A 656 -2.75 29.43 2.89
N ARG A 657 -3.32 28.31 3.39
CA ARG A 657 -3.36 28.01 4.82
C ARG A 657 -1.95 27.88 5.44
N GLU A 658 -1.06 27.16 4.78
CA GLU A 658 0.34 27.04 5.25
C GLU A 658 1.08 28.40 5.20
N GLN A 659 0.72 29.29 4.26
CA GLN A 659 1.24 30.67 4.21
C GLN A 659 0.76 31.52 5.39
N LEU A 660 -0.46 31.31 5.89
CA LEU A 660 -0.95 31.97 7.12
C LEU A 660 -0.06 31.60 8.32
N LEU A 661 0.30 30.31 8.43
CA LEU A 661 1.18 29.83 9.49
C LEU A 661 2.63 30.34 9.31
N ALA A 662 3.12 30.38 8.07
CA ALA A 662 4.44 30.94 7.77
C ALA A 662 4.53 32.42 8.17
N GLY A 663 3.51 33.24 7.86
CA GLY A 663 3.45 34.64 8.27
C GLY A 663 3.35 34.81 9.80
N LEU A 664 2.65 33.90 10.50
CA LEU A 664 2.64 33.91 11.97
C LEU A 664 4.04 33.57 12.51
N ARG A 665 4.68 32.56 11.96
CA ARG A 665 6.05 32.15 12.33
C ARG A 665 7.05 33.29 12.15
N GLU A 666 6.98 34.04 11.07
CA GLU A 666 7.86 35.19 10.84
C GLU A 666 7.65 36.28 11.92
N ARG A 667 6.40 36.57 12.27
CA ARG A 667 6.07 37.58 13.33
C ARG A 667 6.53 37.15 14.74
N LEU A 668 6.42 35.86 15.06
CA LEU A 668 6.77 35.31 16.38
C LEU A 668 8.21 34.76 16.48
N GLY A 669 8.90 34.63 15.36
CA GLY A 669 10.22 33.96 15.25
C GLY A 669 11.40 34.91 15.48
N GLU A 670 11.19 36.18 15.76
CA GLU A 670 12.27 37.13 16.11
C GLU A 670 12.89 36.74 17.44
N ARG A 671 14.21 36.49 17.43
CA ARG A 671 14.93 36.11 18.66
C ARG A 671 15.18 37.34 19.52
N ARG A 672 14.70 37.28 20.76
CA ARG A 672 14.83 38.30 21.77
C ARG A 672 15.93 38.00 22.79
N GLY A 673 16.63 36.87 22.64
CA GLY A 673 17.62 36.37 23.57
C GLY A 673 17.02 35.74 24.86
N LEU A 674 15.75 35.32 24.75
CA LEU A 674 15.02 34.67 25.83
C LEU A 674 15.15 33.15 25.76
N PRO A 675 14.84 32.39 26.83
CA PRO A 675 14.85 30.93 26.78
C PRO A 675 13.99 30.42 25.62
N THR A 676 14.53 29.39 24.94
CA THR A 676 13.94 28.86 23.71
C THR A 676 12.97 27.73 23.95
N VAL A 677 11.81 27.72 23.30
CA VAL A 677 10.84 26.62 23.32
C VAL A 677 10.70 26.03 21.92
N ALA A 678 11.08 24.77 21.75
CA ALA A 678 10.84 24.04 20.52
C ALA A 678 9.40 23.54 20.47
N LEU A 679 8.71 23.78 19.34
CA LEU A 679 7.35 23.33 19.08
C LEU A 679 7.14 23.10 17.57
N THR A 680 6.04 22.44 17.20
CA THR A 680 5.72 22.14 15.81
C THR A 680 4.25 22.33 15.50
N ASP A 681 3.91 22.58 14.21
CA ASP A 681 2.53 22.51 13.69
C ASP A 681 2.13 21.11 13.23
N GLU A 682 2.88 20.08 13.52
CA GLU A 682 2.57 18.72 13.11
C GLU A 682 1.83 17.96 14.22
N PHE A 683 1.11 16.90 13.83
CA PHE A 683 0.41 15.97 14.71
C PHE A 683 -0.51 16.65 15.74
N VAL A 684 -0.15 16.63 17.02
CA VAL A 684 -0.98 17.12 18.14
C VAL A 684 -1.41 18.58 17.95
N LEU A 685 -0.51 19.43 17.51
CA LEU A 685 -0.74 20.86 17.39
C LEU A 685 -1.30 21.31 16.04
N LYS A 686 -1.48 20.38 15.09
CA LYS A 686 -2.02 20.76 13.78
C LYS A 686 -3.41 21.38 13.90
N GLY A 687 -3.50 22.64 13.52
CA GLY A 687 -4.71 23.47 13.68
C GLY A 687 -4.82 24.23 15.00
N MET A 688 -3.98 23.94 16.02
CA MET A 688 -3.91 24.66 17.29
C MET A 688 -2.56 25.37 17.50
N PHE A 689 -1.67 25.29 16.53
CA PHE A 689 -0.37 25.98 16.57
C PHE A 689 -0.47 27.49 16.81
N PRO A 690 -1.39 28.23 16.17
CA PRO A 690 -1.52 29.68 16.43
C PRO A 690 -1.78 30.02 17.90
N PHE A 691 -2.60 29.21 18.57
CA PHE A 691 -2.91 29.38 19.97
C PHE A 691 -1.68 29.19 20.87
N PHE A 692 -1.04 28.03 20.78
CA PHE A 692 0.08 27.70 21.66
C PHE A 692 1.34 28.50 21.35
N ALA A 693 1.63 28.75 20.06
CA ALA A 693 2.77 29.58 19.67
C ALA A 693 2.63 31.02 20.21
N THR A 694 1.46 31.62 20.05
CA THR A 694 1.21 32.96 20.58
C THR A 694 1.26 32.97 22.12
N PHE A 695 0.63 31.99 22.77
CA PHE A 695 0.64 31.90 24.24
C PHE A 695 2.07 31.84 24.79
N ILE A 696 2.90 30.93 24.29
CA ILE A 696 4.28 30.76 24.74
C ILE A 696 5.13 32.01 24.45
N HIS A 697 4.96 32.61 23.29
CA HIS A 697 5.64 33.86 22.94
C HIS A 697 5.30 35.02 23.90
N GLU A 698 4.00 35.23 24.22
CA GLU A 698 3.52 36.27 25.11
C GLU A 698 3.90 36.01 26.57
N LEU A 699 4.13 34.76 26.96
CA LEU A 699 4.73 34.45 28.24
C LEU A 699 6.19 34.92 28.38
N GLY A 700 6.86 35.24 27.28
CA GLY A 700 8.25 35.74 27.28
C GLY A 700 9.29 34.68 26.91
N PHE A 701 8.96 33.79 25.98
CA PHE A 701 9.89 32.79 25.45
C PHE A 701 10.14 33.01 23.95
N ASP A 702 11.34 32.69 23.50
CA ASP A 702 11.67 32.62 22.07
C ASP A 702 11.22 31.31 21.48
N LEU A 703 10.57 31.33 20.33
CA LEU A 703 10.08 30.12 19.68
C LEU A 703 11.12 29.54 18.73
N LEU A 704 11.27 28.22 18.79
CA LEU A 704 12.02 27.42 17.82
C LEU A 704 11.03 26.47 17.09
N PRO A 705 10.33 26.96 16.05
CA PRO A 705 9.29 26.17 15.39
C PRO A 705 9.87 25.23 14.33
N PHE A 706 9.39 23.98 14.36
CA PHE A 706 9.73 22.94 13.38
C PHE A 706 8.51 22.62 12.52
N PHE A 707 8.69 22.65 11.20
CA PHE A 707 7.64 22.42 10.20
C PHE A 707 8.10 21.45 9.12
N GLY A 708 7.16 20.92 8.37
CA GLY A 708 7.43 20.18 7.15
C GLY A 708 8.05 18.80 7.40
N ALA A 709 7.37 17.96 8.14
CA ALA A 709 7.74 16.56 8.31
C ALA A 709 7.63 15.82 6.96
N ASP A 710 8.75 15.42 6.42
CA ASP A 710 8.91 14.74 5.14
C ASP A 710 9.13 13.22 5.31
N GLN A 711 9.42 12.54 4.20
CA GLN A 711 9.68 11.09 4.20
C GLN A 711 10.90 10.71 5.06
N ALA A 712 11.93 11.54 5.12
CA ALA A 712 13.12 11.27 5.93
C ALA A 712 12.78 11.33 7.43
N VAL A 713 11.91 12.27 7.81
CA VAL A 713 11.39 12.36 9.20
C VAL A 713 10.55 11.15 9.56
N LEU A 714 9.70 10.67 8.66
CA LEU A 714 8.92 9.45 8.88
C LEU A 714 9.85 8.24 9.04
N LYS A 715 10.84 8.08 8.15
CA LYS A 715 11.82 6.99 8.23
C LYS A 715 12.56 7.01 9.57
N ARG A 716 13.01 8.19 10.00
CA ARG A 716 13.67 8.37 11.30
C ARG A 716 12.76 7.95 12.46
N GLY A 717 11.50 8.35 12.45
CA GLY A 717 10.57 8.00 13.50
C GLY A 717 10.23 6.50 13.54
N ILE A 718 10.29 5.82 12.39
CA ILE A 718 10.17 4.36 12.31
C ILE A 718 11.37 3.67 12.97
N GLU A 719 12.57 4.19 12.74
CA GLU A 719 13.82 3.66 13.30
C GLU A 719 13.90 3.90 14.82
N ASP A 720 13.50 5.09 15.28
CA ASP A 720 13.59 5.49 16.69
C ASP A 720 12.48 4.88 17.57
N ALA A 721 11.30 4.61 17.02
CA ALA A 721 10.16 4.08 17.78
C ALA A 721 10.39 2.63 18.26
N ASN A 722 10.12 2.36 19.53
CA ASN A 722 10.21 1.01 20.09
C ASN A 722 9.00 0.14 19.79
N VAL A 723 7.86 0.75 19.43
CA VAL A 723 6.61 0.09 19.11
C VAL A 723 6.10 0.57 17.75
N PRO A 724 5.60 -0.32 16.88
CA PRO A 724 5.00 0.10 15.62
C PRO A 724 3.67 0.83 15.88
N LEU A 725 3.67 2.13 15.63
CA LEU A 725 2.53 3.02 15.77
C LEU A 725 1.95 3.38 14.39
N CYS A 726 0.84 4.14 14.36
CA CYS A 726 0.32 4.70 13.10
C CYS A 726 1.31 5.69 12.48
N ALA A 727 1.30 5.83 11.15
CA ALA A 727 2.24 6.67 10.41
C ALA A 727 2.32 8.12 10.94
N PRO A 728 1.22 8.82 11.30
CA PRO A 728 1.31 10.15 11.90
C PRO A 728 2.11 10.22 13.20
N MET A 729 1.96 9.23 14.10
CA MET A 729 2.72 9.19 15.34
C MET A 729 4.20 8.90 15.08
N GLN A 730 4.50 8.00 14.14
CA GLN A 730 5.90 7.72 13.77
C GLN A 730 6.58 8.94 13.15
N GLN A 731 5.86 9.67 12.27
CA GLN A 731 6.39 10.92 11.72
C GLN A 731 6.63 11.98 12.81
N TYR A 732 5.70 12.08 13.75
CA TYR A 732 5.86 12.95 14.91
C TYR A 732 7.04 12.55 15.78
N HIS A 733 7.27 11.25 15.98
CA HIS A 733 8.44 10.73 16.72
C HIS A 733 9.75 11.19 16.07
N GLY A 734 9.92 11.00 14.76
CA GLY A 734 11.12 11.46 14.04
C GLY A 734 11.30 12.98 14.08
N LEU A 735 10.19 13.73 14.05
CA LEU A 735 10.24 15.19 14.17
C LEU A 735 10.69 15.63 15.56
N VAL A 736 10.17 15.00 16.61
CA VAL A 736 10.53 15.29 18.01
C VAL A 736 12.01 14.92 18.28
N SER A 737 12.52 13.84 17.69
CA SER A 737 13.96 13.53 17.75
C SER A 737 14.79 14.66 17.16
N ARG A 738 14.39 15.25 16.01
CA ARG A 738 15.07 16.41 15.42
C ARG A 738 14.94 17.68 16.29
N MET A 739 13.80 17.88 16.92
CA MET A 739 13.59 18.99 17.86
C MET A 739 14.53 18.87 19.06
N ALA A 740 14.69 17.69 19.62
CA ALA A 740 15.59 17.41 20.74
C ALA A 740 17.08 17.60 20.35
N GLU A 741 17.49 17.20 19.15
CA GLU A 741 18.85 17.40 18.62
C GLU A 741 19.24 18.89 18.50
N ALA A 742 18.28 19.77 18.32
CA ALA A 742 18.50 21.20 18.28
C ALA A 742 18.82 21.79 19.67
N ALA A 743 18.75 20.98 20.74
CA ALA A 743 19.05 21.32 22.12
C ALA A 743 18.40 22.65 22.60
N PRO A 744 17.07 22.80 22.45
CA PRO A 744 16.35 23.95 23.00
C PRO A 744 16.37 23.93 24.53
N ASP A 745 16.09 25.08 25.20
CA ASP A 745 15.91 25.08 26.64
C ASP A 745 14.69 24.27 27.05
N TYR A 746 13.60 24.35 26.28
CA TYR A 746 12.38 23.62 26.52
C TYR A 746 11.88 22.93 25.25
N LEU A 747 11.36 21.70 25.40
CA LEU A 747 10.70 20.92 24.36
C LEU A 747 9.22 20.76 24.71
N PHE A 748 8.35 21.43 23.96
CA PHE A 748 6.91 21.44 24.22
C PHE A 748 6.22 20.24 23.55
N LEU A 749 5.76 19.28 24.35
CA LEU A 749 5.10 18.04 23.94
C LEU A 749 3.75 17.91 24.70
N PRO A 750 2.69 18.65 24.33
CA PRO A 750 1.45 18.63 25.08
C PRO A 750 0.69 17.31 24.93
N MET A 751 0.04 16.87 26.00
CA MET A 751 -0.91 15.76 26.03
C MET A 751 -2.33 16.30 25.86
N GLN A 752 -2.73 16.57 24.62
CA GLN A 752 -4.03 17.18 24.34
C GLN A 752 -5.15 16.14 24.37
N ARG A 753 -6.16 16.36 25.23
CA ARG A 753 -7.31 15.45 25.38
C ARG A 753 -8.50 15.80 24.50
N HIS A 754 -8.76 17.07 24.29
CA HIS A 754 -9.95 17.57 23.59
C HIS A 754 -9.60 18.59 22.53
N LEU A 755 -10.44 18.67 21.50
CA LEU A 755 -10.50 19.79 20.59
C LEU A 755 -11.55 20.85 21.09
N PRO A 756 -11.49 22.09 20.62
CA PRO A 756 -12.64 22.99 20.74
C PRO A 756 -13.89 22.34 20.15
N ARG A 757 -15.00 22.38 20.89
CA ARG A 757 -16.26 21.74 20.51
C ARG A 757 -16.96 22.54 19.43
N VAL A 758 -17.65 21.81 18.57
CA VAL A 758 -18.57 22.40 17.60
C VAL A 758 -19.97 22.40 18.20
N LYS A 759 -20.52 23.58 18.48
CA LYS A 759 -21.85 23.73 19.11
C LYS A 759 -21.96 22.95 20.42
N ASP A 760 -22.98 22.12 20.56
CA ASP A 760 -23.30 21.30 21.71
C ASP A 760 -22.64 19.91 21.68
N GLU A 761 -21.58 19.72 20.89
CA GLU A 761 -20.82 18.48 20.82
C GLU A 761 -20.39 18.00 22.22
N PRO A 762 -20.78 16.76 22.65
CA PRO A 762 -20.54 16.35 24.02
C PRO A 762 -19.08 15.96 24.29
N TRP A 763 -18.37 15.40 23.32
CA TRP A 763 -17.10 14.70 23.56
C TRP A 763 -15.87 15.42 23.02
N ALA A 764 -15.77 15.68 21.73
CA ALA A 764 -14.62 16.30 21.05
C ALA A 764 -13.25 15.73 21.43
N ARG A 765 -13.18 14.40 21.69
CA ARG A 765 -11.95 13.78 22.18
C ARG A 765 -10.96 13.51 21.05
N LEU A 766 -9.69 13.51 21.39
CA LEU A 766 -8.59 13.04 20.55
C LEU A 766 -8.28 11.56 20.85
N CYS A 767 -7.60 10.88 19.94
CA CYS A 767 -7.29 9.45 20.10
C CYS A 767 -6.30 9.21 21.26
N PRO A 768 -6.27 8.00 21.86
CA PRO A 768 -5.35 7.68 22.97
C PRO A 768 -3.88 7.88 22.60
N ILE A 769 -3.49 7.64 21.34
CA ILE A 769 -2.11 7.85 20.87
C ILE A 769 -1.72 9.33 20.97
N ILE A 770 -2.60 10.26 20.61
CA ILE A 770 -2.35 11.70 20.78
C ILE A 770 -2.28 12.05 22.26
N GLN A 771 -3.22 11.53 23.07
CA GLN A 771 -3.29 11.84 24.49
C GLN A 771 -2.06 11.36 25.27
N GLY A 772 -1.47 10.22 24.88
CA GLY A 772 -0.28 9.64 25.52
C GLY A 772 1.03 9.86 24.76
N SER A 773 1.03 10.68 23.69
CA SER A 773 2.20 10.82 22.81
C SER A 773 3.44 11.34 23.54
N ALA A 774 3.27 12.28 24.47
CA ALA A 774 4.38 12.83 25.23
C ALA A 774 5.06 11.77 26.12
N ASP A 775 4.29 10.94 26.84
CA ASP A 775 4.84 9.89 27.69
C ASP A 775 5.63 8.86 26.88
N MET A 776 5.09 8.44 25.72
CA MET A 776 5.79 7.52 24.82
C MET A 776 7.11 8.12 24.32
N LEU A 777 7.10 9.39 23.90
CA LEU A 777 8.29 10.08 23.40
C LEU A 777 9.32 10.32 24.52
N CYS A 778 8.90 10.66 25.73
CA CYS A 778 9.80 10.81 26.86
C CYS A 778 10.55 9.51 27.18
N CYS A 779 9.87 8.36 27.11
CA CYS A 779 10.50 7.05 27.29
C CYS A 779 11.55 6.77 26.22
N ASP A 780 11.26 7.10 24.95
CA ASP A 780 12.14 6.83 23.81
C ASP A 780 13.32 7.81 23.71
N LEU A 781 13.11 9.09 24.03
CA LEU A 781 14.16 10.11 24.01
C LEU A 781 15.22 9.90 25.12
N GLY A 782 14.82 9.30 26.25
CA GLY A 782 15.70 9.17 27.41
C GLY A 782 16.07 10.52 28.03
N HIS A 783 17.12 10.51 28.84
CA HIS A 783 17.59 11.73 29.53
C HIS A 783 18.19 12.73 28.54
N GLN A 784 17.66 13.95 28.52
CA GLN A 784 18.15 15.09 27.72
C GLN A 784 18.88 16.08 28.65
N PRO A 785 20.20 16.10 28.69
CA PRO A 785 20.94 16.86 29.74
C PRO A 785 20.81 18.39 29.66
N ARG A 786 20.37 18.90 28.49
CA ARG A 786 20.27 20.37 28.25
C ARG A 786 18.86 20.86 27.94
N THR A 787 17.90 19.95 27.81
CA THR A 787 16.53 20.32 27.38
C THR A 787 15.53 19.82 28.42
N THR A 788 14.69 20.73 28.90
CA THR A 788 13.57 20.38 29.78
C THR A 788 12.33 20.03 28.92
N ILE A 789 11.80 18.81 29.10
CA ILE A 789 10.57 18.41 28.43
C ILE A 789 9.37 18.98 29.21
N VAL A 790 8.51 19.73 28.48
CA VAL A 790 7.29 20.35 28.99
C VAL A 790 6.10 19.64 28.38
N SER A 791 5.39 18.85 29.20
CA SER A 791 4.31 17.97 28.71
C SER A 791 3.01 18.11 29.51
N PRO A 792 2.39 19.32 29.51
CA PRO A 792 1.16 19.54 30.24
C PRO A 792 -0.02 18.77 29.67
N VAL A 793 -0.97 18.40 30.50
CA VAL A 793 -2.24 17.80 30.06
C VAL A 793 -3.21 18.93 29.67
N ILE A 794 -3.51 19.05 28.39
CA ILE A 794 -4.39 20.09 27.86
C ILE A 794 -5.85 19.62 27.85
N ASN A 795 -6.66 20.21 28.69
CA ASN A 795 -8.10 19.97 28.79
C ASN A 795 -8.89 21.18 28.29
N ILE A 796 -9.75 20.98 27.29
CA ILE A 796 -10.65 22.03 26.77
C ILE A 796 -12.07 21.72 27.25
N GLY A 797 -12.63 22.61 28.07
CA GLY A 797 -13.98 22.50 28.62
C GLY A 797 -15.08 22.92 27.61
N ARG A 798 -16.33 23.02 28.07
CA ARG A 798 -17.47 23.37 27.20
C ARG A 798 -17.45 24.80 26.65
N ALA A 799 -16.82 25.71 27.36
CA ALA A 799 -16.61 27.08 26.86
C ALA A 799 -15.41 27.22 25.91
N ASN A 800 -14.94 26.11 25.34
CA ASN A 800 -13.84 26.03 24.38
C ASN A 800 -12.59 26.77 24.88
N LEU A 801 -12.08 27.73 24.09
CA LEU A 801 -10.84 28.43 24.39
C LEU A 801 -10.93 29.37 25.60
N GLU A 802 -12.13 29.70 26.09
CA GLU A 802 -12.36 30.48 27.29
C GLU A 802 -12.66 29.62 28.54
N SER A 803 -12.60 28.30 28.40
CA SER A 803 -12.97 27.40 29.48
C SER A 803 -11.99 27.46 30.65
N LYS A 804 -12.50 27.38 31.89
CA LYS A 804 -11.68 27.29 33.11
C LYS A 804 -10.71 26.11 33.04
N LEU A 805 -11.14 24.94 32.51
CA LEU A 805 -10.28 23.77 32.40
C LEU A 805 -9.06 24.04 31.48
N LEU A 806 -9.23 24.86 30.44
CA LEU A 806 -8.08 25.26 29.62
C LEU A 806 -7.21 26.25 30.39
N GLY A 807 -7.80 27.21 31.10
CA GLY A 807 -7.06 28.14 31.97
C GLY A 807 -6.19 27.40 33.00
N ASP A 808 -6.73 26.38 33.66
CA ASP A 808 -5.97 25.53 34.60
C ASP A 808 -4.79 24.81 33.89
N SER A 809 -5.03 24.25 32.68
CA SER A 809 -3.97 23.64 31.87
C SER A 809 -2.90 24.63 31.41
N LEU A 810 -3.28 25.86 31.09
CA LEU A 810 -2.34 26.94 30.70
C LEU A 810 -1.54 27.46 31.90
N ALA A 811 -2.12 27.48 33.09
CA ALA A 811 -1.40 27.83 34.34
C ALA A 811 -0.36 26.73 34.66
N GLU A 812 -0.70 25.46 34.46
CA GLU A 812 0.24 24.33 34.59
C GLU A 812 1.40 24.47 33.57
N LEU A 813 1.09 24.73 32.29
CA LEU A 813 2.10 24.96 31.24
C LEU A 813 3.04 26.12 31.62
N ALA A 814 2.48 27.25 32.07
CA ALA A 814 3.26 28.42 32.47
C ALA A 814 4.15 28.10 33.68
N GLY A 815 3.66 27.30 34.64
CA GLY A 815 4.43 26.82 35.79
C GLY A 815 5.59 25.92 35.38
N GLN A 816 5.36 24.97 34.46
CA GLN A 816 6.42 24.09 33.92
C GLN A 816 7.50 24.87 33.17
N LEU A 817 7.13 25.97 32.51
CA LEU A 817 8.07 26.89 31.84
C LEU A 817 8.75 27.86 32.80
N GLY A 818 8.31 27.99 34.04
CA GLY A 818 8.81 28.99 34.99
C GLY A 818 8.41 30.44 34.63
N ALA A 819 7.28 30.63 33.94
CA ALA A 819 6.80 31.91 33.52
C ALA A 819 6.17 32.73 34.67
N GLU A 820 6.22 34.05 34.58
CA GLU A 820 5.59 34.95 35.56
C GLU A 820 4.04 34.83 35.54
N PRO A 821 3.37 34.54 36.70
CA PRO A 821 1.93 34.33 36.74
C PRO A 821 1.12 35.56 36.22
N GLY A 822 1.63 36.76 36.38
CA GLY A 822 0.98 37.98 35.91
C GLY A 822 0.83 38.11 34.40
N ARG A 823 1.59 37.35 33.62
CA ARG A 823 1.53 37.33 32.16
C ARG A 823 0.48 36.39 31.59
N ILE A 824 0.05 35.39 32.35
CA ILE A 824 -0.82 34.29 31.86
C ILE A 824 -2.12 34.81 31.25
N ALA A 825 -2.82 35.69 31.95
CA ALA A 825 -4.12 36.23 31.48
C ALA A 825 -4.00 37.02 30.18
N GLY A 826 -2.91 37.80 30.03
CA GLY A 826 -2.63 38.55 28.79
C GLY A 826 -2.29 37.63 27.64
N ALA A 827 -1.38 36.70 27.86
CA ALA A 827 -0.96 35.70 26.89
C ALA A 827 -2.13 34.82 26.42
N TRP A 828 -3.00 34.41 27.34
CA TRP A 828 -4.18 33.60 27.00
C TRP A 828 -5.15 34.37 26.08
N ARG A 829 -5.46 35.65 26.40
CA ARG A 829 -6.31 36.48 25.52
C ARG A 829 -5.70 36.65 24.13
N ALA A 830 -4.41 36.92 24.04
CA ALA A 830 -3.71 37.03 22.77
C ALA A 830 -3.75 35.72 21.95
N ALA A 831 -3.60 34.59 22.62
CA ALA A 831 -3.70 33.27 22.02
C ALA A 831 -5.08 32.95 21.44
N ILE A 832 -6.17 33.32 22.16
CA ILE A 832 -7.56 33.20 21.66
C ILE A 832 -7.71 34.02 20.37
N VAL A 833 -7.34 35.27 20.39
CA VAL A 833 -7.46 36.17 19.22
C VAL A 833 -6.69 35.63 18.01
N ALA A 834 -5.47 35.10 18.24
CA ALA A 834 -4.65 34.53 17.17
C ALA A 834 -5.29 33.28 16.56
N GLN A 835 -5.89 32.39 17.37
CA GLN A 835 -6.57 31.21 16.90
C GLN A 835 -7.85 31.53 16.13
N GLU A 836 -8.68 32.43 16.66
CA GLU A 836 -9.93 32.84 16.03
C GLU A 836 -9.69 33.56 14.68
N ASP A 837 -8.64 34.38 14.61
CA ASP A 837 -8.25 35.04 13.33
C ASP A 837 -7.82 33.96 12.32
N PHE A 838 -7.02 32.99 12.74
CA PHE A 838 -6.58 31.90 11.87
C PHE A 838 -7.77 31.07 11.37
N ASP A 839 -8.66 30.62 12.25
CA ASP A 839 -9.83 29.82 11.90
C ASP A 839 -10.77 30.57 10.93
N ARG A 840 -11.03 31.86 11.19
CA ARG A 840 -11.82 32.74 10.31
C ARG A 840 -11.19 32.82 8.92
N ARG A 841 -9.89 33.09 8.84
CA ARG A 841 -9.15 33.21 7.58
C ARG A 841 -9.13 31.88 6.81
N CYS A 842 -9.03 30.73 7.49
CA CYS A 842 -9.17 29.44 6.85
C CYS A 842 -10.54 29.27 6.19
N LEU A 843 -11.63 29.64 6.86
CA LEU A 843 -12.98 29.60 6.28
C LEU A 843 -13.12 30.57 5.08
N ASP A 844 -12.49 31.75 5.13
CA ASP A 844 -12.49 32.69 4.00
C ASP A 844 -11.75 32.13 2.78
N LEU A 845 -10.66 31.38 2.98
CA LEU A 845 -9.98 30.63 1.89
C LEU A 845 -10.94 29.66 1.21
N GLY A 846 -11.70 28.90 1.99
CA GLY A 846 -12.66 27.94 1.48
C GLY A 846 -13.82 28.58 0.71
N ARG A 847 -14.42 29.66 1.24
CA ARG A 847 -15.49 30.42 0.56
C ARG A 847 -15.01 30.94 -0.79
N ARG A 848 -13.86 31.58 -0.83
CA ARG A 848 -13.26 32.13 -2.05
C ARG A 848 -12.98 31.01 -3.08
N ALA A 849 -12.55 29.84 -2.63
CA ALA A 849 -12.32 28.68 -3.49
C ALA A 849 -13.63 28.15 -4.10
N LEU A 850 -14.70 28.08 -3.31
CA LEU A 850 -16.02 27.66 -3.78
C LEU A 850 -16.61 28.69 -4.79
N GLU A 851 -16.54 29.97 -4.49
CA GLU A 851 -16.97 31.03 -5.38
C GLU A 851 -16.23 30.96 -6.74
N PHE A 852 -14.92 30.84 -6.68
CA PHE A 852 -14.09 30.66 -7.90
C PHE A 852 -14.50 29.42 -8.73
N CYS A 853 -14.83 28.32 -8.07
CA CYS A 853 -15.33 27.11 -8.77
C CYS A 853 -16.65 27.36 -9.48
N VAL A 854 -17.58 28.12 -8.87
CA VAL A 854 -18.85 28.51 -9.48
C VAL A 854 -18.62 29.39 -10.72
N GLU A 855 -17.80 30.42 -10.57
CA GLU A 855 -17.52 31.38 -11.65
C GLU A 855 -16.83 30.71 -12.86
N GLN A 856 -15.89 29.85 -12.60
CA GLN A 856 -15.07 29.21 -13.65
C GLN A 856 -15.63 27.85 -14.10
N GLY A 857 -16.74 27.38 -13.56
CA GLY A 857 -17.32 26.09 -13.88
C GLY A 857 -16.36 24.91 -13.53
N LEU A 858 -15.61 25.03 -12.43
CA LEU A 858 -14.68 24.01 -11.95
C LEU A 858 -15.36 23.01 -11.01
N THR A 859 -14.65 21.96 -10.64
CA THR A 859 -15.13 20.92 -9.73
C THR A 859 -14.45 21.07 -8.38
N PRO A 860 -15.15 21.54 -7.32
CA PRO A 860 -14.62 21.58 -5.97
C PRO A 860 -14.69 20.20 -5.32
N ILE A 861 -13.60 19.78 -4.70
CA ILE A 861 -13.50 18.52 -3.95
C ILE A 861 -13.06 18.84 -2.52
N VAL A 862 -13.90 18.53 -1.55
CA VAL A 862 -13.54 18.67 -0.13
C VAL A 862 -12.71 17.47 0.29
N VAL A 863 -11.50 17.72 0.80
CA VAL A 863 -10.61 16.70 1.35
C VAL A 863 -10.88 16.59 2.84
N LEU A 864 -11.49 15.49 3.23
CA LEU A 864 -11.85 15.17 4.60
C LEU A 864 -10.77 14.32 5.28
N GLY A 865 -10.76 14.33 6.58
CA GLY A 865 -9.81 13.58 7.40
C GLY A 865 -9.26 14.43 8.54
N ARG A 866 -8.26 13.91 9.21
CA ARG A 866 -7.60 14.62 10.31
C ARG A 866 -6.65 15.68 9.75
N PRO A 867 -6.62 16.92 10.28
CA PRO A 867 -5.78 18.00 9.74
C PRO A 867 -4.32 17.60 9.57
N TYR A 868 -3.72 16.90 10.53
CA TYR A 868 -2.33 16.45 10.43
C TYR A 868 -2.10 15.38 9.33
N THR A 869 -3.14 14.66 8.88
CA THR A 869 -3.07 13.76 7.73
C THR A 869 -3.24 14.54 6.44
N ILE A 870 -4.32 15.32 6.31
CA ILE A 870 -4.66 15.98 5.04
C ILE A 870 -3.70 17.10 4.63
N HIS A 871 -3.03 17.76 5.59
CA HIS A 871 -2.07 18.82 5.31
C HIS A 871 -0.62 18.34 5.18
N ASN A 872 -0.34 17.04 5.38
CA ASN A 872 0.98 16.49 5.21
C ASN A 872 1.05 15.65 3.92
N THR A 873 1.93 16.00 2.99
CA THR A 873 2.02 15.38 1.65
C THR A 873 2.44 13.90 1.69
N VAL A 874 3.18 13.49 2.72
CA VAL A 874 3.54 12.08 2.94
C VAL A 874 2.32 11.30 3.43
N LEU A 875 1.62 11.83 4.44
CA LEU A 875 0.50 11.15 5.07
C LEU A 875 -0.78 11.11 4.21
N ASN A 876 -0.94 12.05 3.28
CA ASN A 876 -2.07 12.09 2.35
C ASN A 876 -1.76 11.54 0.94
N SER A 877 -0.56 10.98 0.72
CA SER A 877 -0.09 10.48 -0.59
C SER A 877 -0.34 11.48 -1.73
N ASN A 878 -0.08 12.76 -1.51
CA ASN A 878 -0.23 13.85 -2.48
C ASN A 878 -1.66 14.04 -3.06
N VAL A 879 -2.70 13.56 -2.41
CA VAL A 879 -4.10 13.67 -2.91
C VAL A 879 -4.46 15.10 -3.35
N PRO A 880 -4.19 16.18 -2.59
CA PRO A 880 -4.52 17.54 -3.06
C PRO A 880 -3.81 17.93 -4.36
N ALA A 881 -2.53 17.55 -4.50
CA ALA A 881 -1.76 17.82 -5.70
C ALA A 881 -2.29 17.04 -6.91
N ILE A 882 -2.66 15.77 -6.71
CA ILE A 882 -3.24 14.91 -7.75
C ILE A 882 -4.58 15.46 -8.22
N LEU A 883 -5.44 15.91 -7.30
CA LEU A 883 -6.72 16.55 -7.65
C LEU A 883 -6.50 17.77 -8.54
N ARG A 884 -5.54 18.63 -8.19
CA ARG A 884 -5.20 19.83 -9.00
C ARG A 884 -4.64 19.44 -10.37
N GLU A 885 -3.79 18.41 -10.42
CA GLU A 885 -3.28 17.87 -11.68
C GLU A 885 -4.41 17.43 -12.61
N GLN A 886 -5.47 16.86 -12.06
CA GLN A 886 -6.64 16.38 -12.80
C GLN A 886 -7.70 17.47 -13.07
N GLY A 887 -7.42 18.74 -12.72
CA GLY A 887 -8.30 19.88 -12.98
C GLY A 887 -9.44 20.06 -11.99
N ALA A 888 -9.38 19.42 -10.81
CA ALA A 888 -10.30 19.63 -9.70
C ALA A 888 -9.66 20.56 -8.66
N LEU A 889 -10.46 21.32 -7.93
CA LEU A 889 -9.98 22.25 -6.90
C LEU A 889 -10.18 21.64 -5.50
N PRO A 890 -9.10 21.22 -4.82
CA PRO A 890 -9.19 20.66 -3.48
C PRO A 890 -9.39 21.75 -2.42
N ILE A 891 -10.29 21.48 -1.46
CA ILE A 891 -10.56 22.34 -0.31
C ILE A 891 -10.39 21.48 0.96
N PRO A 892 -9.49 21.81 1.89
CA PRO A 892 -9.36 21.04 3.13
C PRO A 892 -10.59 21.26 4.04
N VAL A 893 -10.93 20.23 4.80
CA VAL A 893 -12.13 20.21 5.64
C VAL A 893 -12.16 21.34 6.68
N ASP A 894 -11.01 21.76 7.17
CA ASP A 894 -10.86 22.89 8.12
C ASP A 894 -11.00 24.27 7.46
N CYS A 895 -11.03 24.33 6.12
CA CYS A 895 -11.38 25.53 5.34
C CYS A 895 -12.82 25.44 4.77
N TYR A 896 -13.47 24.29 4.82
CA TYR A 896 -14.81 24.12 4.25
C TYR A 896 -15.88 24.67 5.21
N PRO A 897 -16.67 25.69 4.80
CA PRO A 897 -17.70 26.26 5.66
C PRO A 897 -18.85 25.27 5.83
N VAL A 898 -19.13 24.85 7.05
CA VAL A 898 -20.23 23.97 7.42
C VAL A 898 -21.32 24.79 8.09
N GLY A 899 -22.53 24.76 7.52
CA GLY A 899 -23.65 25.57 7.99
C GLY A 899 -24.13 25.19 9.40
N ASP A 900 -24.82 26.16 10.00
CA ASP A 900 -25.38 26.01 11.34
C ASP A 900 -26.58 25.02 11.38
N ASP A 901 -27.24 24.79 10.25
CA ASP A 901 -28.33 23.83 10.11
C ASP A 901 -27.85 22.35 10.11
N VAL A 902 -26.52 22.12 9.92
CA VAL A 902 -25.95 20.79 9.95
C VAL A 902 -25.93 20.23 11.36
N PRO A 903 -26.51 19.04 11.60
CA PRO A 903 -26.63 18.49 12.95
C PRO A 903 -25.27 18.09 13.54
N VAL A 904 -25.22 18.10 14.88
CA VAL A 904 -24.15 17.45 15.65
C VAL A 904 -24.52 15.98 15.85
N PHE A 905 -23.56 15.09 15.60
CA PHE A 905 -23.72 13.65 15.82
C PHE A 905 -23.32 13.30 17.26
N HIS A 906 -24.24 13.36 18.19
CA HIS A 906 -23.99 13.26 19.65
C HIS A 906 -23.32 11.95 20.10
N ARG A 907 -23.39 10.89 19.29
CA ARG A 907 -22.73 9.60 19.57
C ARG A 907 -21.31 9.49 19.00
N ILE A 908 -20.85 10.49 18.25
CA ILE A 908 -19.48 10.54 17.77
C ILE A 908 -18.57 11.02 18.88
N TYR A 909 -17.62 10.18 19.22
CA TYR A 909 -16.70 10.43 20.31
C TYR A 909 -15.51 11.31 19.92
N TRP A 910 -15.07 11.19 18.66
CA TRP A 910 -13.87 11.80 18.12
C TRP A 910 -14.15 13.18 17.52
N GLY A 911 -13.45 14.22 18.00
CA GLY A 911 -13.67 15.60 17.52
C GLY A 911 -13.36 15.81 16.03
N PHE A 912 -12.31 15.17 15.50
CA PHE A 912 -12.04 15.21 14.05
C PHE A 912 -13.07 14.43 13.25
N GLY A 913 -13.54 13.31 13.79
CA GLY A 913 -14.63 12.53 13.20
C GLY A 913 -15.93 13.34 13.08
N GLN A 914 -16.29 14.08 14.14
CA GLN A 914 -17.45 14.97 14.16
C GLN A 914 -17.38 16.00 13.03
N ARG A 915 -16.23 16.68 12.87
CA ARG A 915 -16.03 17.69 11.82
C ARG A 915 -16.13 17.09 10.43
N SER A 916 -15.49 15.95 10.19
CA SER A 916 -15.54 15.25 8.91
C SER A 916 -16.95 14.77 8.57
N LEU A 917 -17.70 14.20 9.51
CA LEU A 917 -19.06 13.73 9.27
C LEU A 917 -20.05 14.87 9.04
N ARG A 918 -19.92 15.99 9.75
CA ARG A 918 -20.74 17.18 9.48
C ARG A 918 -20.47 17.74 8.09
N ALA A 919 -19.21 17.85 7.69
CA ALA A 919 -18.84 18.25 6.34
C ALA A 919 -19.39 17.28 5.28
N ALA A 920 -19.28 15.95 5.51
CA ALA A 920 -19.85 14.94 4.61
C ALA A 920 -21.36 15.08 4.46
N HIS A 921 -22.08 15.26 5.57
CA HIS A 921 -23.53 15.48 5.55
C HIS A 921 -23.92 16.71 4.72
N GLN A 922 -23.17 17.81 4.84
CA GLN A 922 -23.39 19.00 4.02
C GLN A 922 -23.06 18.75 2.55
N ILE A 923 -21.90 18.15 2.25
CA ILE A 923 -21.49 17.80 0.89
C ILE A 923 -22.57 16.97 0.22
N ARG A 924 -23.12 15.97 0.93
CA ARG A 924 -24.19 15.10 0.41
C ARG A 924 -25.40 15.90 -0.09
N ARG A 925 -25.76 16.95 0.62
CA ARG A 925 -26.93 17.83 0.33
C ARG A 925 -26.62 18.95 -0.65
N THR A 926 -25.34 19.31 -0.85
CA THR A 926 -24.91 20.42 -1.70
C THR A 926 -24.61 19.93 -3.11
N PRO A 927 -25.44 20.26 -4.13
CA PRO A 927 -25.13 19.96 -5.52
C PRO A 927 -23.80 20.62 -5.95
N GLY A 928 -23.03 19.92 -6.78
CA GLY A 928 -21.79 20.48 -7.35
C GLY A 928 -20.58 20.49 -6.43
N VAL A 929 -20.64 19.89 -5.24
CA VAL A 929 -19.52 19.66 -4.32
C VAL A 929 -19.41 18.18 -4.01
N TRP A 930 -18.21 17.62 -4.00
CA TRP A 930 -17.97 16.20 -3.68
C TRP A 930 -16.87 16.08 -2.63
N GLY A 931 -16.72 14.87 -2.03
CA GLY A 931 -15.80 14.62 -0.94
C GLY A 931 -14.88 13.44 -1.19
N ILE A 932 -13.64 13.56 -0.74
CA ILE A 932 -12.65 12.50 -0.64
C ILE A 932 -12.13 12.44 0.78
N TYR A 933 -12.09 11.25 1.38
CA TYR A 933 -11.60 11.05 2.74
C TYR A 933 -10.18 10.49 2.72
N CYS A 934 -9.24 11.19 3.36
CA CYS A 934 -7.86 10.73 3.53
C CYS A 934 -7.65 10.20 4.95
N SER A 935 -7.25 8.95 5.07
CA SER A 935 -6.95 8.26 6.31
C SER A 935 -5.58 7.58 6.28
N ASN A 936 -5.17 7.02 7.41
CA ASN A 936 -3.95 6.23 7.53
C ASN A 936 -4.28 4.85 8.10
N TYR A 937 -3.63 3.81 7.60
CA TYR A 937 -3.76 2.46 8.13
C TYR A 937 -3.51 2.41 9.64
N SER A 938 -4.18 1.51 10.32
CA SER A 938 -4.11 1.33 11.77
C SER A 938 -4.63 2.53 12.59
N CYS A 939 -5.43 3.42 12.00
CA CYS A 939 -6.08 4.50 12.73
C CYS A 939 -7.40 4.03 13.36
N GLY A 940 -7.43 3.86 14.69
CA GLY A 940 -8.64 3.45 15.41
C GLY A 940 -9.85 4.38 15.19
N PRO A 941 -9.75 5.71 15.39
CA PRO A 941 -10.86 6.62 15.13
C PRO A 941 -11.38 6.59 13.70
N ASP A 942 -10.50 6.55 12.70
CA ASP A 942 -10.94 6.53 11.30
C ASP A 942 -11.56 5.20 10.90
N SER A 943 -11.06 4.06 11.41
CA SER A 943 -11.68 2.75 11.19
C SER A 943 -13.17 2.73 11.56
N PHE A 944 -13.54 3.49 12.58
CA PHE A 944 -14.93 3.70 12.97
C PHE A 944 -15.65 4.72 12.08
N ASN A 945 -15.02 5.87 11.79
CA ASN A 945 -15.64 6.99 11.07
C ASN A 945 -15.84 6.71 9.58
N LEU A 946 -15.00 5.90 8.94
CA LEU A 946 -15.08 5.64 7.51
C LEU A 946 -16.40 4.94 7.10
N HIS A 947 -16.92 4.05 7.94
CA HIS A 947 -18.23 3.42 7.69
C HIS A 947 -19.37 4.43 7.76
N LEU A 948 -19.31 5.33 8.73
CA LEU A 948 -20.31 6.41 8.87
C LEU A 948 -20.20 7.45 7.76
N PHE A 949 -18.98 7.72 7.30
CA PHE A 949 -18.74 8.58 6.14
C PHE A 949 -19.35 7.98 4.87
N GLY A 950 -19.08 6.69 4.59
CA GLY A 950 -19.69 5.99 3.46
C GLY A 950 -21.22 6.03 3.50
N TYR A 951 -21.83 5.83 4.66
CA TYR A 951 -23.26 5.96 4.86
C TYR A 951 -23.76 7.41 4.64
N ALA A 952 -23.06 8.39 5.20
CA ALA A 952 -23.43 9.81 5.02
C ALA A 952 -23.38 10.27 3.55
N MET A 953 -22.48 9.69 2.75
CA MET A 953 -22.29 10.00 1.33
C MET A 953 -23.14 9.13 0.37
N GLU A 954 -23.95 8.20 0.89
CA GLU A 954 -24.73 7.28 0.07
C GLU A 954 -25.51 7.99 -1.05
N GLY A 955 -25.36 7.48 -2.28
CA GLY A 955 -25.99 8.02 -3.49
C GLY A 955 -25.30 9.25 -4.08
N LYS A 956 -24.13 9.64 -3.57
CA LYS A 956 -23.26 10.66 -4.16
C LYS A 956 -21.84 10.12 -4.30
N PRO A 957 -21.13 10.33 -5.43
CA PRO A 957 -19.77 9.85 -5.60
C PRO A 957 -18.82 10.34 -4.49
N PHE A 958 -18.06 9.41 -3.93
CA PHE A 958 -17.01 9.70 -2.95
C PHE A 958 -15.84 8.72 -3.11
N ALA A 959 -14.71 9.05 -2.53
CA ALA A 959 -13.59 8.11 -2.41
C ALA A 959 -13.00 8.12 -1.00
N ILE A 960 -12.40 7.01 -0.62
CA ILE A 960 -11.59 6.85 0.58
C ILE A 960 -10.18 6.49 0.13
N ILE A 961 -9.19 7.22 0.62
CA ILE A 961 -7.77 6.97 0.38
C ILE A 961 -7.11 6.69 1.71
N GLU A 962 -6.71 5.44 1.91
CA GLU A 962 -5.95 5.03 3.08
C GLU A 962 -4.48 4.86 2.72
N THR A 963 -3.61 5.39 3.54
CA THR A 963 -2.16 5.37 3.33
C THR A 963 -1.41 4.96 4.59
N ASP A 964 -0.20 4.48 4.43
CA ASP A 964 0.72 4.20 5.54
C ASP A 964 1.87 5.22 5.63
N GLY A 965 1.78 6.29 4.84
CA GLY A 965 2.83 7.29 4.74
C GLY A 965 4.01 6.88 3.86
N HIS A 966 3.90 5.79 3.11
CA HIS A 966 4.93 5.36 2.18
C HIS A 966 4.77 6.00 0.79
N SER A 967 5.84 6.05 0.02
CA SER A 967 6.03 6.94 -1.13
C SER A 967 5.24 6.63 -2.41
N GLY A 968 4.40 5.61 -2.44
CA GLY A 968 3.68 5.18 -3.64
C GLY A 968 2.42 5.99 -3.94
N ASP A 969 2.51 7.10 -4.67
CA ASP A 969 1.35 7.91 -5.07
C ASP A 969 0.62 7.43 -6.34
N ALA A 970 1.15 6.41 -7.02
CA ALA A 970 0.60 5.95 -8.29
C ALA A 970 -0.76 5.23 -8.13
N GLY A 971 -0.90 4.38 -7.13
CA GLY A 971 -2.20 3.77 -6.79
C GLY A 971 -3.22 4.81 -6.34
N THR A 972 -2.78 5.81 -5.59
CA THR A 972 -3.59 6.96 -5.20
C THR A 972 -4.09 7.73 -6.42
N LYS A 973 -3.21 7.98 -7.40
CA LYS A 973 -3.57 8.69 -8.65
C LYS A 973 -4.67 7.96 -9.40
N THR A 974 -4.57 6.66 -9.58
CA THR A 974 -5.59 5.86 -10.27
C THR A 974 -6.95 5.93 -9.58
N ARG A 975 -6.99 5.87 -8.24
CA ARG A 975 -8.24 5.99 -7.46
C ARG A 975 -8.85 7.38 -7.54
N VAL A 976 -8.03 8.42 -7.46
CA VAL A 976 -8.49 9.81 -7.62
C VAL A 976 -9.04 10.03 -9.02
N GLU A 977 -8.41 9.51 -10.06
CA GLU A 977 -8.92 9.57 -11.44
C GLU A 977 -10.25 8.83 -11.60
N ALA A 978 -10.38 7.63 -11.01
CA ALA A 978 -11.64 6.88 -11.01
C ALA A 978 -12.76 7.65 -10.31
N PHE A 979 -12.47 8.21 -9.13
CA PHE A 979 -13.41 9.07 -8.41
C PHE A 979 -13.84 10.29 -9.24
N LEU A 980 -12.90 11.01 -9.83
CA LEU A 980 -13.21 12.18 -10.66
C LEU A 980 -13.98 11.82 -11.93
N TYR A 981 -13.82 10.60 -12.44
CA TYR A 981 -14.67 10.10 -13.52
C TYR A 981 -16.11 9.97 -13.06
N CYS A 982 -16.38 9.34 -11.93
CA CYS A 982 -17.74 9.26 -11.34
C CYS A 982 -18.33 10.65 -11.07
N VAL A 983 -17.52 11.59 -10.57
CA VAL A 983 -17.93 13.00 -10.33
C VAL A 983 -18.35 13.68 -11.62
N ARG A 984 -17.64 13.45 -12.73
CA ARG A 984 -18.01 14.03 -14.05
C ARG A 984 -19.34 13.46 -14.56
N GLU A 985 -19.53 12.16 -14.42
CA GLU A 985 -20.79 11.48 -14.81
C GLU A 985 -21.97 11.99 -13.96
N ASP A 986 -21.81 12.09 -12.64
CA ASP A 986 -22.81 12.65 -11.74
C ASP A 986 -23.18 14.11 -12.10
N ARG A 987 -22.18 14.92 -12.42
CA ARG A 987 -22.36 16.32 -12.85
C ARG A 987 -23.15 16.42 -14.16
N GLN A 988 -22.91 15.54 -15.12
CA GLN A 988 -23.63 15.51 -16.40
C GLN A 988 -25.07 15.00 -16.24
N GLY A 989 -25.29 14.01 -15.37
CA GLY A 989 -26.60 13.40 -15.12
C GLY A 989 -27.55 14.27 -14.30
N ASN A 990 -27.06 14.89 -13.23
CA ASN A 990 -27.88 15.62 -12.23
C ASN A 990 -27.75 17.16 -12.32
N GLY A 991 -26.81 17.68 -13.07
CA GLY A 991 -26.20 18.96 -12.72
C GLY A 991 -26.53 20.15 -13.56
N ALA A 992 -27.25 20.04 -14.66
CA ALA A 992 -27.45 21.24 -15.51
C ALA A 992 -28.52 22.21 -15.01
N ARG A 993 -29.34 21.84 -14.05
CA ARG A 993 -30.54 22.63 -13.70
C ARG A 993 -30.59 23.30 -12.32
N ASN A 994 -29.83 22.89 -11.31
CA ASN A 994 -29.98 23.44 -9.94
C ASN A 994 -28.69 23.79 -9.17
N GLY A 995 -27.49 23.42 -9.62
CA GLY A 995 -26.26 23.53 -8.81
C GLY A 995 -25.75 24.97 -8.57
N THR A 996 -26.02 25.88 -9.46
CA THR A 996 -25.47 27.26 -9.41
C THR A 996 -26.12 28.11 -8.33
N ARG A 997 -27.39 27.93 -8.02
CA ARG A 997 -28.14 28.76 -7.02
C ARG A 997 -27.87 28.35 -5.57
N GLU A 998 -27.57 27.10 -5.28
CA GLU A 998 -27.31 26.61 -3.90
C GLU A 998 -25.86 26.83 -3.45
N LEU A 999 -24.88 26.75 -4.35
CA LEU A 999 -23.50 27.13 -4.05
C LEU A 999 -23.34 28.61 -3.69
N GLN A 1000 -24.23 29.48 -4.19
CA GLN A 1000 -24.24 30.93 -3.83
C GLN A 1000 -24.82 31.22 -2.44
N ARG A 1001 -25.42 30.22 -1.77
CA ARG A 1001 -25.98 30.35 -0.41
C ARG A 1001 -25.02 29.89 0.70
N LEU A 1002 -23.90 29.23 0.35
CA LEU A 1002 -22.80 28.88 1.25
C LEU A 1002 -21.80 30.03 1.36
#